data_0871e0cfe40226cd63ea04bb9433df4c
#
_entry.id   0871e0cfe40226cd63ea04bb9433df4c
#
_cell.length_a   1.000
_cell.length_b   1.000
_cell.length_c   1.000
_cell.angle_alpha   90.00
_cell.angle_beta   90.00
_cell.angle_gamma   90.00
#
_symmetry.space_group_name_H-M   'P 1'
#
loop_
_entity.id
_entity.type
_entity.pdbx_description
1 polymer ?
#
loop_
_entity_poly.entity_id
_entity_poly.type
_entity_poly.pdbx_seq_one_letter_code
_entity_poly.pdbx_strand_id
1 'polypeptide(L)'
;MKHIFTKVTAFILIAIFISACNAVKRVPNGKFLLTKNEIFENNKVISDETTFSQLYQKPNSKIAGIPLFLTFNNWAKPNIDSTFQAIQNPITTSPTDKPVNQKGKSFWQNGISNFLKKIGEPPVIFDPLKTDKSVLRLSYLYFNKGFFDVKIKSVFDTIGLKKGRVNYYIEPGVAYTIDSVSTEIATVVLDSLYQSTQSNSILKSGNRYRTEDFENEKNRITTLFRNSGAYDFQPNNVSFDIDTIQKKNKASVRLKIGDYNYQNKDVTVTEPFKLYKISDVRIFTDYSAADAKATLTDSTEYMNFKLVSRNKLKYKPFAITNAVFITKGGYFSDTKTNLTSRYLSNLKIFNYPSIIYEQDKRDSTAQSLIAKIYLTPKKKYNFGQSLDVTHSNIQNIGISFSPSISIRNVFNGAETLEFSGRANVGSSKDFANPNDVFFNASELGVDLKLNFPRIVMPFATEKIIPKSMIPSTLITTGYSTQKNIGLDKENFIGSINYNWTPKANRTARFDLFNVQFVRNLNPKNYYNVYTSSYDALNTLAKNPSYQIGANFYDADGNLTIENGTNQFINSILTQATPTSATDYATVKSIAERQFRLTENDFILATNFSYSTTTKKDLADSDFYLFKTKIESAGSILSLFANATNLKKNTSNRFELFNLEYSEYIKTEFDFVKYWDLSREKVIAVRSFFGIAIPFGNSDNIPFSRSYYSGGSNDNRGWNPYRLGPGSTGGINDFNEANMKLTVSAEFRFKILGSLKGALFADAGNIWNVLDNTEDPKATFNGLKDLENIALGTGFGLRYDLNFFVLRFDLGFKTYNPAQNKDRRWLKDCNFGQSVLNFGINYPF
;
A
#
# COMPACT_ATOMS: atom_id res chain seq x y z
N MET A 1 30.39 17.18 -29.52
CA MET A 1 29.89 16.55 -30.75
C MET A 1 30.28 15.09 -30.95
N LYS A 2 31.54 14.67 -30.78
CA LYS A 2 31.93 13.23 -30.95
C LYS A 2 31.12 12.25 -30.11
N HIS A 3 30.81 12.53 -28.84
CA HIS A 3 30.06 11.63 -27.97
C HIS A 3 28.57 11.50 -28.30
N ILE A 4 27.96 12.53 -28.91
CA ILE A 4 26.56 12.46 -29.37
C ILE A 4 26.49 11.60 -30.65
N PHE A 5 27.46 11.77 -31.55
CA PHE A 5 27.53 10.96 -32.76
C PHE A 5 27.69 9.46 -32.48
N THR A 6 28.52 9.09 -31.52
CA THR A 6 28.70 7.69 -31.08
C THR A 6 27.41 7.11 -30.46
N LYS A 7 26.69 7.89 -29.67
CA LYS A 7 25.41 7.44 -29.06
C LYS A 7 24.29 7.32 -30.08
N VAL A 8 24.21 8.27 -31.03
CA VAL A 8 23.24 8.22 -32.15
C VAL A 8 23.59 7.05 -33.09
N THR A 9 24.87 6.82 -33.37
CA THR A 9 25.33 5.69 -34.18
C THR A 9 25.06 4.35 -33.50
N ALA A 10 25.27 4.26 -32.18
CA ALA A 10 24.91 3.07 -31.40
C ALA A 10 23.40 2.82 -31.40
N PHE A 11 22.58 3.88 -31.28
CA PHE A 11 21.11 3.76 -31.34
C PHE A 11 20.63 3.34 -32.74
N ILE A 12 21.23 3.88 -33.79
CA ILE A 12 20.95 3.52 -35.19
C ILE A 12 21.39 2.08 -35.46
N LEU A 13 22.57 1.67 -34.97
CA LEU A 13 23.04 0.28 -35.10
C LEU A 13 22.11 -0.69 -34.36
N ILE A 14 21.65 -0.37 -33.16
CA ILE A 14 20.65 -1.14 -32.43
C ILE A 14 19.32 -1.20 -33.20
N ALA A 15 18.87 -0.09 -33.77
CA ALA A 15 17.67 -0.04 -34.60
C ALA A 15 17.78 -0.86 -35.89
N ILE A 16 18.93 -0.84 -36.55
CA ILE A 16 19.23 -1.68 -37.75
C ILE A 16 19.30 -3.16 -37.38
N PHE A 17 19.92 -3.52 -36.24
CA PHE A 17 19.94 -4.90 -35.72
C PHE A 17 18.52 -5.43 -35.42
N ILE A 18 17.65 -4.59 -34.91
CA ILE A 18 16.24 -4.93 -34.63
C ILE A 18 15.43 -5.09 -35.93
N SER A 19 15.74 -4.30 -36.97
CA SER A 19 15.05 -4.35 -38.28
C SER A 19 15.36 -5.60 -39.12
N ALA A 20 16.51 -6.20 -38.89
CA ALA A 20 16.98 -7.38 -39.69
C ALA A 20 16.35 -8.71 -39.30
N CYS A 21 15.42 -8.75 -38.32
CA CYS A 21 14.83 -9.99 -37.84
C CYS A 21 13.58 -10.41 -38.61
N ASN A 22 13.67 -11.56 -39.25
CA ASN A 22 12.53 -12.22 -39.90
C ASN A 22 11.58 -12.83 -38.82
N ALA A 23 10.49 -12.13 -38.51
CA ALA A 23 9.49 -12.59 -37.53
C ALA A 23 8.91 -13.97 -37.84
N VAL A 24 8.93 -14.38 -39.09
CA VAL A 24 8.37 -15.67 -39.54
C VAL A 24 9.40 -16.81 -39.64
N LYS A 25 10.63 -16.61 -39.15
CA LYS A 25 11.73 -17.56 -39.24
C LYS A 25 11.37 -18.97 -38.73
N ARG A 26 10.55 -19.06 -37.69
CA ARG A 26 10.11 -20.31 -37.05
C ARG A 26 8.67 -20.71 -37.36
N VAL A 27 8.03 -20.05 -38.32
CA VAL A 27 6.67 -20.41 -38.73
C VAL A 27 6.76 -21.59 -39.71
N PRO A 28 6.12 -22.75 -39.44
CA PRO A 28 6.11 -23.89 -40.31
C PRO A 28 5.56 -23.55 -41.70
N ASN A 29 5.95 -24.37 -42.71
CA ASN A 29 5.40 -24.22 -44.05
C ASN A 29 3.90 -24.49 -44.05
N GLY A 30 3.15 -23.71 -44.82
CA GLY A 30 1.69 -23.83 -44.91
C GLY A 30 0.94 -23.23 -43.69
N LYS A 31 1.64 -22.67 -42.67
CA LYS A 31 1.03 -22.03 -41.52
C LYS A 31 1.32 -20.52 -41.47
N PHE A 32 0.51 -19.77 -40.74
CA PHE A 32 0.59 -18.32 -40.65
C PHE A 32 0.83 -17.86 -39.21
N LEU A 33 1.72 -16.88 -39.05
CA LEU A 33 1.94 -16.15 -37.80
C LEU A 33 0.75 -15.21 -37.55
N LEU A 34 0.09 -15.35 -36.44
CA LEU A 34 -0.95 -14.39 -36.02
C LEU A 34 -0.27 -13.10 -35.57
N THR A 35 -0.44 -12.02 -36.34
CA THR A 35 0.23 -10.73 -36.07
C THR A 35 -0.66 -9.72 -35.37
N LYS A 36 -2.01 -9.85 -35.57
CA LYS A 36 -2.99 -8.91 -35.02
C LYS A 36 -4.35 -9.59 -34.90
N ASN A 37 -5.11 -9.24 -33.88
CA ASN A 37 -6.54 -9.40 -33.78
C ASN A 37 -7.19 -8.02 -33.83
N GLU A 38 -8.24 -7.86 -34.59
CA GLU A 38 -9.09 -6.69 -34.63
C GLU A 38 -10.53 -7.08 -34.36
N ILE A 39 -11.20 -6.29 -33.56
CA ILE A 39 -12.64 -6.47 -33.23
C ILE A 39 -13.38 -5.25 -33.73
N PHE A 40 -14.38 -5.51 -34.55
CA PHE A 40 -15.26 -4.51 -35.13
C PHE A 40 -16.65 -4.71 -34.54
N GLU A 41 -17.20 -3.68 -33.95
CA GLU A 41 -18.59 -3.60 -33.52
C GLU A 41 -19.32 -2.59 -34.40
N ASN A 42 -20.34 -3.03 -35.12
CA ASN A 42 -21.04 -2.21 -36.12
C ASN A 42 -20.07 -1.48 -37.07
N ASN A 43 -19.07 -2.21 -37.56
CA ASN A 43 -18.00 -1.75 -38.47
C ASN A 43 -17.04 -0.70 -37.84
N LYS A 44 -17.12 -0.43 -36.53
CA LYS A 44 -16.18 0.43 -35.81
C LYS A 44 -15.21 -0.44 -35.02
N VAL A 45 -13.91 -0.11 -35.11
CA VAL A 45 -12.88 -0.81 -34.31
C VAL A 45 -13.11 -0.50 -32.85
N ILE A 46 -13.20 -1.54 -32.04
CA ILE A 46 -13.25 -1.42 -30.59
C ILE A 46 -11.92 -1.92 -29.98
N SER A 47 -11.57 -1.37 -28.83
CA SER A 47 -10.35 -1.71 -28.11
C SER A 47 -10.57 -2.03 -26.63
N ASP A 48 -11.82 -2.29 -26.27
CA ASP A 48 -12.23 -2.63 -24.92
C ASP A 48 -11.62 -3.95 -24.44
N GLU A 49 -11.00 -3.93 -23.27
CA GLU A 49 -10.26 -5.10 -22.74
C GLU A 49 -11.16 -6.27 -22.39
N THR A 50 -12.35 -6.00 -21.88
CA THR A 50 -13.32 -7.04 -21.54
C THR A 50 -13.59 -7.91 -22.75
N THR A 51 -13.76 -7.28 -23.90
CA THR A 51 -14.00 -7.97 -25.19
C THR A 51 -12.72 -8.65 -25.71
N PHE A 52 -11.56 -7.97 -25.65
CA PHE A 52 -10.29 -8.58 -26.07
C PHE A 52 -9.85 -9.73 -25.15
N SER A 53 -10.21 -9.74 -23.87
CA SER A 53 -9.90 -10.82 -22.95
C SER A 53 -10.57 -12.14 -23.34
N GLN A 54 -11.67 -12.10 -24.07
CA GLN A 54 -12.41 -13.28 -24.57
C GLN A 54 -11.69 -14.00 -25.69
N LEU A 55 -10.71 -13.34 -26.35
CA LEU A 55 -9.98 -13.97 -27.43
C LEU A 55 -9.08 -15.08 -26.88
N TYR A 56 -9.32 -16.30 -27.35
CA TYR A 56 -8.58 -17.49 -26.96
C TYR A 56 -7.12 -17.45 -27.44
N GLN A 57 -6.89 -16.83 -28.61
CA GLN A 57 -5.57 -16.69 -29.20
C GLN A 57 -5.21 -15.23 -29.35
N LYS A 58 -4.09 -14.84 -28.74
CA LYS A 58 -3.56 -13.47 -28.80
C LYS A 58 -2.24 -13.49 -29.58
N PRO A 59 -1.96 -12.50 -30.45
CA PRO A 59 -0.68 -12.39 -31.16
C PRO A 59 0.47 -12.16 -30.18
N ASN A 60 1.70 -12.38 -30.65
CA ASN A 60 2.91 -12.10 -29.90
C ASN A 60 2.95 -10.64 -29.43
N SER A 61 3.49 -10.43 -28.24
CA SER A 61 3.62 -9.11 -27.59
C SER A 61 4.51 -8.18 -28.41
N LYS A 62 4.12 -6.89 -28.46
CA LYS A 62 4.87 -5.87 -29.19
C LYS A 62 5.23 -4.71 -28.25
N ILE A 63 6.48 -4.25 -28.33
CA ILE A 63 6.95 -3.02 -27.68
C ILE A 63 7.20 -2.00 -28.79
N ALA A 64 6.54 -0.84 -28.70
CA ALA A 64 6.60 0.20 -29.73
C ALA A 64 6.36 -0.35 -31.17
N GLY A 65 5.43 -1.32 -31.31
CA GLY A 65 5.10 -1.94 -32.58
C GLY A 65 6.01 -3.10 -33.01
N ILE A 66 7.13 -3.33 -32.33
CA ILE A 66 8.14 -4.36 -32.66
C ILE A 66 7.94 -5.59 -31.80
N PRO A 67 7.86 -6.82 -32.36
CA PRO A 67 7.73 -8.07 -31.60
C PRO A 67 9.08 -8.55 -31.05
N LEU A 68 9.67 -7.79 -30.11
CA LEU A 68 11.01 -8.03 -29.57
C LEU A 68 11.18 -9.44 -29.00
N PHE A 69 10.18 -9.95 -28.29
CA PHE A 69 10.27 -11.25 -27.61
C PHE A 69 10.19 -12.43 -28.62
N LEU A 70 9.40 -12.27 -29.67
CA LEU A 70 9.44 -13.20 -30.80
C LEU A 70 10.82 -13.18 -31.47
N THR A 71 11.43 -12.01 -31.58
CA THR A 71 12.80 -11.81 -32.08
C THR A 71 13.82 -12.55 -31.22
N PHE A 72 13.74 -12.40 -29.88
CA PHE A 72 14.62 -13.14 -28.95
C PHE A 72 14.44 -14.66 -29.07
N ASN A 73 13.20 -15.13 -29.21
CA ASN A 73 12.95 -16.53 -29.44
C ASN A 73 13.56 -17.00 -30.78
N ASN A 74 13.47 -16.20 -31.84
CA ASN A 74 14.05 -16.51 -33.16
C ASN A 74 15.58 -16.52 -33.19
N TRP A 75 16.24 -15.79 -32.28
CA TRP A 75 17.69 -15.79 -32.09
C TRP A 75 18.20 -16.98 -31.26
N ALA A 76 17.39 -17.53 -30.37
CA ALA A 76 17.76 -18.71 -29.60
C ALA A 76 17.98 -19.92 -30.53
N LYS A 77 18.85 -20.84 -30.16
CA LYS A 77 19.08 -22.11 -30.94
C LYS A 77 17.89 -23.05 -30.79
N PRO A 78 17.42 -23.69 -31.87
CA PRO A 78 16.18 -24.48 -31.83
C PRO A 78 16.25 -25.77 -30.99
N ASN A 79 17.39 -26.45 -30.88
CA ASN A 79 17.50 -27.83 -30.36
C ASN A 79 18.41 -28.00 -29.14
N ILE A 80 18.34 -27.10 -28.16
CA ILE A 80 19.17 -27.21 -26.94
C ILE A 80 18.69 -28.34 -26.03
N ASP A 81 17.38 -28.61 -25.97
CA ASP A 81 16.80 -29.59 -25.06
C ASP A 81 17.14 -31.05 -25.47
N SER A 82 17.21 -31.35 -26.76
CA SER A 82 17.62 -32.68 -27.24
C SER A 82 19.10 -32.97 -27.02
N THR A 83 19.96 -31.93 -27.07
CA THR A 83 21.40 -32.08 -26.83
C THR A 83 21.67 -32.23 -25.32
N PHE A 84 20.85 -31.61 -24.43
CA PHE A 84 21.00 -31.73 -23.00
C PHE A 84 20.49 -33.08 -22.47
N GLN A 85 19.41 -33.62 -23.03
CA GLN A 85 18.92 -34.97 -22.72
C GLN A 85 19.88 -36.05 -23.19
N ALA A 86 20.53 -35.87 -24.36
CA ALA A 86 21.54 -36.79 -24.86
C ALA A 86 22.83 -36.78 -23.99
N ILE A 87 23.12 -35.67 -23.28
CA ILE A 87 24.26 -35.58 -22.35
C ILE A 87 23.92 -36.19 -20.99
N GLN A 88 22.64 -36.17 -20.56
CA GLN A 88 22.20 -36.76 -19.27
C GLN A 88 21.96 -38.28 -19.34
N ASN A 89 21.76 -38.84 -20.51
CA ASN A 89 21.63 -40.30 -20.71
C ASN A 89 22.71 -40.82 -21.67
N PRO A 90 23.96 -41.01 -21.19
CA PRO A 90 24.95 -41.72 -22.00
C PRO A 90 24.50 -43.19 -22.13
N ILE A 91 24.18 -43.59 -23.32
CA ILE A 91 24.00 -45.01 -23.64
C ILE A 91 25.35 -45.70 -23.37
N THR A 92 25.44 -46.44 -22.28
CA THR A 92 26.58 -47.29 -21.95
C THR A 92 26.62 -48.46 -22.86
N THR A 93 27.43 -48.35 -23.88
CA THR A 93 27.88 -49.53 -24.68
C THR A 93 29.39 -49.69 -24.49
N SER A 94 29.77 -50.78 -23.77
CA SER A 94 31.09 -51.38 -23.61
C SER A 94 32.08 -50.74 -22.64
N PRO A 95 32.77 -51.54 -21.84
CA PRO A 95 33.67 -51.13 -20.73
C PRO A 95 35.12 -50.74 -21.15
N THR A 96 35.40 -50.47 -22.39
CA THR A 96 36.78 -50.25 -22.86
C THR A 96 37.09 -48.92 -23.52
N ASP A 97 36.14 -47.97 -23.67
CA ASP A 97 36.42 -46.69 -24.27
C ASP A 97 36.59 -45.59 -23.23
N LYS A 98 37.80 -45.00 -23.22
CA LYS A 98 38.11 -43.82 -22.42
C LYS A 98 37.16 -42.69 -22.79
N PRO A 99 36.65 -41.90 -21.77
CA PRO A 99 35.76 -40.80 -22.08
C PRO A 99 36.48 -39.76 -22.93
N VAL A 100 36.02 -39.61 -24.16
CA VAL A 100 36.40 -38.48 -25.02
C VAL A 100 35.89 -37.21 -24.39
N ASN A 101 36.79 -36.41 -23.85
CA ASN A 101 36.53 -35.07 -23.35
C ASN A 101 36.09 -34.17 -24.53
N GLN A 102 34.81 -34.21 -24.90
CA GLN A 102 34.26 -33.18 -25.77
C GLN A 102 34.21 -31.89 -24.96
N LYS A 103 35.14 -30.99 -25.22
CA LYS A 103 35.15 -29.61 -24.70
C LYS A 103 33.79 -29.02 -24.94
N GLY A 104 33.00 -28.87 -23.84
CA GLY A 104 31.68 -28.27 -23.87
C GLY A 104 31.74 -26.88 -24.51
N LYS A 105 30.94 -26.67 -25.53
CA LYS A 105 30.74 -25.32 -26.08
C LYS A 105 30.40 -24.39 -24.98
N SER A 106 31.19 -23.29 -24.88
CA SER A 106 31.22 -22.28 -23.82
C SER A 106 29.87 -22.05 -23.12
N PHE A 107 29.83 -22.09 -21.81
CA PHE A 107 28.74 -21.70 -20.91
C PHE A 107 28.03 -20.40 -21.38
N TRP A 108 28.78 -19.44 -21.95
CA TRP A 108 28.26 -18.19 -22.50
C TRP A 108 27.34 -18.41 -23.72
N GLN A 109 27.64 -19.32 -24.63
CA GLN A 109 26.82 -19.54 -25.84
C GLN A 109 25.53 -20.30 -25.53
N ASN A 110 25.56 -21.28 -24.65
CA ASN A 110 24.38 -22.04 -24.24
C ASN A 110 23.54 -21.27 -23.22
N GLY A 111 24.17 -20.56 -22.28
CA GLY A 111 23.49 -19.72 -21.29
C GLY A 111 22.71 -18.57 -21.92
N ILE A 112 23.31 -17.86 -22.89
CA ILE A 112 22.61 -16.77 -23.60
C ILE A 112 21.45 -17.32 -24.42
N SER A 113 21.62 -18.47 -25.11
CA SER A 113 20.54 -19.04 -25.90
C SER A 113 19.38 -19.54 -25.06
N ASN A 114 19.66 -20.15 -23.90
CA ASN A 114 18.63 -20.56 -22.94
C ASN A 114 17.93 -19.32 -22.31
N PHE A 115 18.67 -18.29 -22.00
CA PHE A 115 18.12 -17.02 -21.55
C PHE A 115 17.19 -16.39 -22.59
N LEU A 116 17.64 -16.30 -23.86
CA LEU A 116 16.82 -15.81 -24.97
C LEU A 116 15.57 -16.65 -25.22
N LYS A 117 15.64 -17.98 -25.03
CA LYS A 117 14.48 -18.87 -25.14
C LYS A 117 13.51 -18.65 -23.98
N LYS A 118 14.02 -18.42 -22.76
CA LYS A 118 13.22 -18.19 -21.55
C LYS A 118 12.49 -16.86 -21.58
N ILE A 119 13.12 -15.80 -22.07
CA ILE A 119 12.51 -14.47 -22.19
C ILE A 119 11.76 -14.29 -23.51
N GLY A 120 12.05 -15.10 -24.54
CA GLY A 120 11.43 -15.02 -25.85
C GLY A 120 10.05 -15.69 -25.89
N GLU A 121 9.15 -15.13 -26.72
CA GLU A 121 7.85 -15.74 -27.01
C GLU A 121 7.94 -16.60 -28.27
N PRO A 122 7.46 -17.87 -28.26
CA PRO A 122 7.33 -18.65 -29.46
C PRO A 122 6.33 -18.01 -30.43
N PRO A 123 6.45 -18.26 -31.77
CA PRO A 123 5.52 -17.70 -32.73
C PRO A 123 4.10 -18.22 -32.48
N VAL A 124 3.14 -17.31 -32.36
CA VAL A 124 1.73 -17.67 -32.23
C VAL A 124 1.18 -18.03 -33.63
N ILE A 125 0.99 -19.33 -33.88
CA ILE A 125 0.48 -19.83 -35.14
C ILE A 125 -1.05 -19.72 -35.15
N PHE A 126 -1.61 -19.18 -36.24
CA PHE A 126 -3.04 -19.13 -36.43
C PHE A 126 -3.69 -20.51 -36.36
N ASP A 127 -4.75 -20.62 -35.56
CA ASP A 127 -5.50 -21.86 -35.36
C ASP A 127 -7.02 -21.57 -35.46
N PRO A 128 -7.68 -22.10 -36.51
CA PRO A 128 -9.12 -21.88 -36.69
C PRO A 128 -9.97 -22.32 -35.51
N LEU A 129 -9.68 -23.47 -34.90
CA LEU A 129 -10.45 -23.97 -33.75
C LEU A 129 -10.39 -23.01 -32.53
N LYS A 130 -9.25 -22.35 -32.34
CA LYS A 130 -9.11 -21.32 -31.29
C LYS A 130 -9.86 -20.04 -31.64
N THR A 131 -9.96 -19.74 -32.93
CA THR A 131 -10.77 -18.63 -33.44
C THR A 131 -12.26 -18.87 -33.20
N ASP A 132 -12.75 -20.06 -33.48
CA ASP A 132 -14.14 -20.45 -33.21
C ASP A 132 -14.47 -20.41 -31.72
N LYS A 133 -13.56 -20.87 -30.85
CA LYS A 133 -13.69 -20.71 -29.39
C LYS A 133 -13.76 -19.24 -28.97
N SER A 134 -13.03 -18.36 -29.65
CA SER A 134 -13.11 -16.91 -29.38
C SER A 134 -14.47 -16.36 -29.80
N VAL A 135 -15.01 -16.77 -30.93
CA VAL A 135 -16.35 -16.38 -31.39
C VAL A 135 -17.41 -16.79 -30.36
N LEU A 136 -17.35 -18.04 -29.87
CA LEU A 136 -18.28 -18.50 -28.82
C LEU A 136 -18.19 -17.66 -27.54
N ARG A 137 -16.97 -17.37 -27.06
CA ARG A 137 -16.77 -16.55 -25.86
C ARG A 137 -17.28 -15.12 -26.04
N LEU A 138 -17.04 -14.53 -27.21
CA LEU A 138 -17.58 -13.22 -27.55
C LEU A 138 -19.11 -13.25 -27.60
N SER A 139 -19.70 -14.29 -28.16
CA SER A 139 -21.17 -14.45 -28.19
C SER A 139 -21.75 -14.52 -26.78
N TYR A 140 -21.14 -15.30 -25.88
CA TYR A 140 -21.54 -15.33 -24.46
C TYR A 140 -21.37 -13.98 -23.75
N LEU A 141 -20.31 -13.27 -24.06
CA LEU A 141 -20.10 -11.93 -23.46
C LEU A 141 -21.21 -10.97 -23.86
N TYR A 142 -21.57 -10.94 -25.14
CA TYR A 142 -22.65 -10.06 -25.64
C TYR A 142 -24.02 -10.51 -25.18
N PHE A 143 -24.28 -11.81 -25.17
CA PHE A 143 -25.48 -12.39 -24.60
C PHE A 143 -25.67 -11.93 -23.14
N ASN A 144 -24.64 -12.03 -22.32
CA ASN A 144 -24.67 -11.58 -20.92
C ASN A 144 -24.85 -10.06 -20.77
N LYS A 145 -24.51 -9.29 -21.81
CA LYS A 145 -24.77 -7.85 -21.88
C LYS A 145 -26.17 -7.52 -22.42
N GLY A 146 -27.03 -8.54 -22.67
CA GLY A 146 -28.39 -8.39 -23.13
C GLY A 146 -28.57 -8.27 -24.65
N PHE A 147 -27.58 -8.66 -25.43
CA PHE A 147 -27.72 -8.75 -26.89
C PHE A 147 -27.95 -10.20 -27.31
N PHE A 148 -29.19 -10.64 -27.28
CA PHE A 148 -29.52 -12.03 -27.51
C PHE A 148 -29.43 -12.44 -29.00
N ASP A 149 -29.58 -11.48 -29.89
CA ASP A 149 -29.54 -11.68 -31.33
C ASP A 149 -28.14 -11.39 -31.94
N VAL A 150 -27.09 -11.37 -31.10
CA VAL A 150 -25.76 -11.07 -31.56
C VAL A 150 -25.26 -12.03 -32.61
N LYS A 151 -24.75 -11.47 -33.70
CA LYS A 151 -24.07 -12.23 -34.76
C LYS A 151 -22.59 -11.90 -34.77
N ILE A 152 -21.77 -12.94 -34.75
CA ILE A 152 -20.31 -12.76 -34.75
C ILE A 152 -19.70 -13.61 -35.86
N LYS A 153 -18.92 -12.97 -36.72
CA LYS A 153 -18.19 -13.60 -37.81
C LYS A 153 -16.71 -13.32 -37.65
N SER A 154 -15.90 -14.34 -37.82
CA SER A 154 -14.45 -14.19 -37.88
C SER A 154 -13.96 -14.32 -39.31
N VAL A 155 -13.00 -13.49 -39.70
CA VAL A 155 -12.35 -13.54 -41.03
C VAL A 155 -10.86 -13.53 -40.80
N PHE A 156 -10.18 -14.46 -41.41
CA PHE A 156 -8.72 -14.51 -41.43
C PHE A 156 -8.19 -13.87 -42.72
N ASP A 157 -7.39 -12.83 -42.57
CA ASP A 157 -6.74 -12.15 -43.71
C ASP A 157 -5.24 -12.42 -43.73
N THR A 158 -4.71 -12.75 -44.88
CA THR A 158 -3.26 -12.85 -45.12
C THR A 158 -2.68 -11.46 -45.37
N ILE A 159 -1.68 -11.05 -44.59
CA ILE A 159 -1.06 -9.71 -44.69
C ILE A 159 0.32 -9.74 -45.33
N GLY A 160 0.77 -10.89 -45.82
CA GLY A 160 2.10 -11.06 -46.41
C GLY A 160 2.65 -12.44 -46.17
N LEU A 161 3.92 -12.66 -46.50
CA LEU A 161 4.54 -13.97 -46.43
C LEU A 161 4.45 -14.58 -45.04
N LYS A 162 3.66 -15.67 -44.90
CA LYS A 162 3.42 -16.40 -43.66
C LYS A 162 2.88 -15.53 -42.51
N LYS A 163 2.20 -14.37 -42.76
CA LYS A 163 1.63 -13.51 -41.77
C LYS A 163 0.13 -13.34 -42.01
N GLY A 164 -0.66 -13.29 -40.92
CA GLY A 164 -2.07 -13.05 -41.01
C GLY A 164 -2.63 -12.30 -39.79
N ARG A 165 -3.86 -11.86 -39.94
CA ARG A 165 -4.65 -11.27 -38.87
C ARG A 165 -6.02 -11.92 -38.80
N VAL A 166 -6.64 -11.88 -37.64
CA VAL A 166 -8.03 -12.28 -37.48
C VAL A 166 -8.87 -11.05 -37.15
N ASN A 167 -9.89 -10.85 -37.98
CA ASN A 167 -10.89 -9.82 -37.78
C ASN A 167 -12.16 -10.46 -37.25
N TYR A 168 -12.67 -9.96 -36.12
CA TYR A 168 -13.94 -10.39 -35.55
C TYR A 168 -14.96 -9.28 -35.79
N TYR A 169 -16.01 -9.56 -36.55
CA TYR A 169 -17.10 -8.65 -36.83
C TYR A 169 -18.27 -9.00 -35.92
N ILE A 170 -18.65 -8.06 -35.07
CA ILE A 170 -19.73 -8.21 -34.12
C ILE A 170 -20.87 -7.30 -34.54
N GLU A 171 -22.01 -7.88 -34.81
CA GLU A 171 -23.29 -7.22 -34.99
C GLU A 171 -24.12 -7.52 -33.74
N PRO A 172 -24.14 -6.64 -32.73
CA PRO A 172 -24.78 -6.91 -31.46
C PRO A 172 -26.31 -7.04 -31.60
N GLY A 173 -26.89 -6.36 -32.60
CA GLY A 173 -28.33 -6.17 -32.66
C GLY A 173 -28.80 -5.14 -31.65
N VAL A 174 -30.05 -5.20 -31.27
CA VAL A 174 -30.65 -4.31 -30.28
C VAL A 174 -30.55 -4.92 -28.90
N ALA A 175 -30.10 -4.12 -27.92
CA ALA A 175 -30.05 -4.58 -26.55
C ALA A 175 -31.44 -4.79 -25.97
N TYR A 176 -31.65 -5.91 -25.34
CA TYR A 176 -32.90 -6.19 -24.65
C TYR A 176 -33.02 -5.36 -23.37
N THR A 177 -34.22 -4.86 -23.11
CA THR A 177 -34.61 -4.15 -21.89
C THR A 177 -35.61 -4.96 -21.10
N ILE A 178 -35.58 -4.78 -19.77
CA ILE A 178 -36.58 -5.40 -18.89
C ILE A 178 -37.94 -4.71 -19.12
N ASP A 179 -38.95 -5.45 -19.55
CA ASP A 179 -40.29 -4.94 -19.76
C ASP A 179 -41.05 -4.85 -18.44
N SER A 180 -41.12 -5.99 -17.76
CA SER A 180 -41.81 -6.11 -16.46
C SER A 180 -41.04 -7.05 -15.54
N VAL A 181 -41.19 -6.84 -14.24
CA VAL A 181 -40.67 -7.75 -13.21
C VAL A 181 -41.88 -8.21 -12.37
N SER A 182 -42.15 -9.50 -12.41
CA SER A 182 -43.13 -10.15 -11.57
C SER A 182 -42.49 -11.08 -10.56
N THR A 183 -43.19 -11.41 -9.51
CA THR A 183 -42.68 -12.27 -8.43
C THR A 183 -43.60 -13.47 -8.22
N GLU A 184 -43.02 -14.62 -8.00
CA GLU A 184 -43.68 -15.88 -7.64
C GLU A 184 -42.88 -16.46 -6.46
N ILE A 185 -43.24 -16.07 -5.24
CA ILE A 185 -42.60 -16.49 -4.00
C ILE A 185 -43.60 -17.34 -3.20
N ALA A 186 -43.35 -18.64 -3.12
CA ALA A 186 -44.27 -19.59 -2.52
C ALA A 186 -44.48 -19.36 -1.01
N THR A 187 -43.39 -19.06 -0.28
CA THR A 187 -43.49 -18.82 1.17
C THR A 187 -43.94 -17.38 1.45
N VAL A 188 -45.12 -17.21 2.02
CA VAL A 188 -45.78 -15.91 2.29
C VAL A 188 -44.94 -14.93 3.07
N VAL A 189 -44.21 -15.40 4.10
CA VAL A 189 -43.34 -14.55 4.92
C VAL A 189 -42.16 -13.99 4.11
N LEU A 190 -41.58 -14.78 3.22
CA LEU A 190 -40.52 -14.32 2.32
C LEU A 190 -41.02 -13.35 1.28
N ASP A 191 -42.25 -13.58 0.77
CA ASP A 191 -42.89 -12.63 -0.16
C ASP A 191 -43.10 -11.27 0.52
N SER A 192 -43.66 -11.24 1.72
CA SER A 192 -43.85 -10.00 2.48
C SER A 192 -42.52 -9.24 2.72
N LEU A 193 -41.45 -9.97 3.05
CA LEU A 193 -40.09 -9.40 3.22
C LEU A 193 -39.57 -8.84 1.89
N TYR A 194 -39.76 -9.51 0.78
CA TYR A 194 -39.34 -9.03 -0.53
C TYR A 194 -40.13 -7.78 -0.92
N GLN A 195 -41.43 -7.78 -0.81
CA GLN A 195 -42.30 -6.65 -1.15
C GLN A 195 -41.93 -5.39 -0.36
N SER A 196 -41.61 -5.53 0.95
CA SER A 196 -41.17 -4.39 1.79
C SER A 196 -39.89 -3.73 1.33
N THR A 197 -39.09 -4.44 0.54
CA THR A 197 -37.79 -3.96 0.03
C THR A 197 -37.69 -3.92 -1.50
N GLN A 198 -38.82 -4.10 -2.20
CA GLN A 198 -38.86 -4.12 -3.66
C GLN A 198 -38.32 -2.83 -4.31
N SER A 199 -38.51 -1.69 -3.66
CA SER A 199 -37.94 -0.40 -4.11
C SER A 199 -36.41 -0.44 -4.27
N ASN A 200 -35.72 -1.29 -3.53
CA ASN A 200 -34.27 -1.50 -3.58
C ASN A 200 -33.83 -2.56 -4.60
N SER A 201 -34.78 -3.14 -5.36
CA SER A 201 -34.45 -4.10 -6.41
C SER A 201 -33.59 -3.46 -7.50
N ILE A 202 -32.59 -4.21 -7.93
CA ILE A 202 -31.68 -3.85 -9.02
C ILE A 202 -32.38 -4.00 -10.36
N LEU A 203 -33.29 -4.99 -10.45
CA LEU A 203 -34.09 -5.27 -11.65
C LEU A 203 -35.29 -4.34 -11.68
N LYS A 204 -35.31 -3.40 -12.64
CA LYS A 204 -36.40 -2.44 -12.84
C LYS A 204 -36.82 -2.43 -14.30
N SER A 205 -38.13 -2.26 -14.52
CA SER A 205 -38.65 -2.04 -15.87
C SER A 205 -37.95 -0.85 -16.54
N GLY A 206 -37.63 -0.98 -17.82
CA GLY A 206 -36.89 -0.03 -18.61
C GLY A 206 -35.36 -0.17 -18.53
N ASN A 207 -34.82 -0.85 -17.51
CA ASN A 207 -33.38 -1.10 -17.42
C ASN A 207 -32.93 -2.08 -18.50
N ARG A 208 -31.70 -1.91 -18.98
CA ARG A 208 -31.08 -2.87 -19.88
C ARG A 208 -30.87 -4.20 -19.18
N TYR A 209 -31.16 -5.29 -19.91
CA TYR A 209 -30.83 -6.64 -19.44
C TYR A 209 -29.32 -6.81 -19.29
N ARG A 210 -28.84 -7.28 -18.12
CA ARG A 210 -27.47 -7.68 -17.84
C ARG A 210 -27.49 -8.86 -16.89
N THR A 211 -26.87 -9.95 -17.23
CA THR A 211 -26.79 -11.14 -16.36
C THR A 211 -26.21 -10.81 -14.99
N GLU A 212 -25.26 -9.88 -14.92
CA GLU A 212 -24.66 -9.42 -13.66
C GLU A 212 -25.70 -8.81 -12.70
N ASP A 213 -26.70 -8.09 -13.23
CA ASP A 213 -27.74 -7.47 -12.40
C ASP A 213 -28.65 -8.54 -11.77
N PHE A 214 -28.88 -9.66 -12.45
CA PHE A 214 -29.60 -10.80 -11.89
C PHE A 214 -28.81 -11.50 -10.79
N GLU A 215 -27.52 -11.71 -10.96
CA GLU A 215 -26.67 -12.27 -9.91
C GLU A 215 -26.57 -11.34 -8.70
N ASN A 216 -26.47 -10.04 -8.92
CA ASN A 216 -26.48 -9.05 -7.85
C ASN A 216 -27.82 -9.02 -7.11
N GLU A 217 -28.94 -9.12 -7.81
CA GLU A 217 -30.28 -9.20 -7.20
C GLU A 217 -30.44 -10.48 -6.41
N LYS A 218 -30.01 -11.62 -6.95
CA LYS A 218 -29.96 -12.90 -6.25
C LYS A 218 -29.20 -12.81 -4.93
N ASN A 219 -28.04 -12.18 -4.95
CA ASN A 219 -27.22 -11.97 -3.75
C ASN A 219 -27.90 -11.01 -2.76
N ARG A 220 -28.58 -9.95 -3.26
CA ARG A 220 -29.35 -9.02 -2.44
C ARG A 220 -30.49 -9.74 -1.71
N ILE A 221 -31.28 -10.52 -2.45
CA ILE A 221 -32.40 -11.29 -1.90
C ILE A 221 -31.91 -12.31 -0.86
N THR A 222 -30.87 -13.05 -1.20
CA THR A 222 -30.26 -14.03 -0.28
C THR A 222 -29.79 -13.36 1.01
N THR A 223 -29.11 -12.21 0.90
CA THR A 223 -28.66 -11.44 2.05
C THR A 223 -29.83 -10.93 2.90
N LEU A 224 -30.88 -10.43 2.26
CA LEU A 224 -32.09 -9.97 2.93
C LEU A 224 -32.72 -11.10 3.75
N PHE A 225 -33.02 -12.23 3.12
CA PHE A 225 -33.74 -13.33 3.78
C PHE A 225 -32.91 -13.98 4.88
N ARG A 226 -31.64 -14.23 4.63
CA ARG A 226 -30.74 -14.78 5.63
C ARG A 226 -30.54 -13.85 6.84
N ASN A 227 -30.52 -12.54 6.61
CA ASN A 227 -30.46 -11.58 7.72
C ASN A 227 -31.80 -11.38 8.45
N SER A 228 -32.90 -11.83 7.85
CA SER A 228 -34.24 -11.78 8.46
C SER A 228 -34.63 -13.08 9.15
N GLY A 229 -33.77 -14.10 9.19
CA GLY A 229 -34.01 -15.34 9.91
C GLY A 229 -34.09 -16.61 9.05
N ALA A 230 -34.10 -16.49 7.72
CA ALA A 230 -34.20 -17.66 6.84
C ALA A 230 -32.86 -18.42 6.76
N TYR A 231 -32.58 -19.23 7.79
CA TYR A 231 -31.30 -19.96 7.93
C TYR A 231 -31.03 -20.92 6.78
N ASP A 232 -32.07 -21.64 6.32
CA ASP A 232 -31.94 -22.66 5.27
C ASP A 232 -31.93 -22.08 3.86
N PHE A 233 -32.16 -20.77 3.72
CA PHE A 233 -32.21 -20.12 2.41
C PHE A 233 -30.80 -20.02 1.79
N GLN A 234 -30.68 -20.40 0.51
CA GLN A 234 -29.44 -20.42 -0.23
C GLN A 234 -29.60 -19.63 -1.57
N PRO A 235 -28.53 -19.13 -2.18
CA PRO A 235 -28.61 -18.45 -3.48
C PRO A 235 -29.31 -19.29 -4.57
N ASN A 236 -29.16 -20.59 -4.54
CA ASN A 236 -29.77 -21.51 -5.52
C ASN A 236 -31.29 -21.62 -5.40
N ASN A 237 -31.90 -21.12 -4.32
CA ASN A 237 -33.35 -21.05 -4.20
C ASN A 237 -33.96 -19.90 -5.02
N VAL A 238 -33.13 -18.99 -5.51
CA VAL A 238 -33.55 -17.87 -6.37
C VAL A 238 -33.32 -18.23 -7.82
N SER A 239 -34.39 -18.24 -8.61
CA SER A 239 -34.34 -18.40 -10.06
C SER A 239 -35.12 -17.29 -10.77
N PHE A 240 -34.82 -17.11 -12.05
CA PHE A 240 -35.53 -16.12 -12.88
C PHE A 240 -35.97 -16.80 -14.15
N ASP A 241 -37.28 -16.74 -14.42
CA ASP A 241 -37.82 -17.08 -15.73
C ASP A 241 -37.83 -15.83 -16.59
N ILE A 242 -37.19 -15.91 -17.76
CA ILE A 242 -37.04 -14.78 -18.67
C ILE A 242 -37.79 -15.11 -19.97
N ASP A 243 -38.85 -14.36 -20.25
CA ASP A 243 -39.65 -14.50 -21.45
C ASP A 243 -39.34 -13.34 -22.43
N THR A 244 -38.79 -13.71 -23.58
CA THR A 244 -38.47 -12.78 -24.70
C THR A 244 -39.36 -13.02 -25.93
N ILE A 245 -40.29 -13.97 -25.88
CA ILE A 245 -41.06 -14.39 -27.03
C ILE A 245 -42.08 -13.29 -27.43
N GLN A 246 -42.03 -12.93 -28.71
CA GLN A 246 -42.93 -11.90 -29.32
C GLN A 246 -42.86 -10.50 -28.70
N LYS A 247 -41.76 -10.14 -27.98
CA LYS A 247 -41.65 -8.90 -27.20
C LYS A 247 -40.72 -7.82 -27.77
N LYS A 248 -40.40 -7.86 -29.06
CA LYS A 248 -39.60 -6.80 -29.74
C LYS A 248 -38.44 -6.23 -28.88
N ASN A 249 -37.45 -7.05 -28.57
CA ASN A 249 -36.27 -6.71 -27.78
C ASN A 249 -36.56 -6.32 -26.30
N LYS A 250 -37.63 -6.85 -25.75
CA LYS A 250 -37.98 -6.74 -24.34
C LYS A 250 -37.98 -8.11 -23.68
N ALA A 251 -37.64 -8.14 -22.39
CA ALA A 251 -37.66 -9.33 -21.58
C ALA A 251 -38.59 -9.14 -20.37
N SER A 252 -39.63 -9.96 -20.27
CA SER A 252 -40.40 -10.04 -19.02
C SER A 252 -39.66 -10.99 -18.08
N VAL A 253 -39.48 -10.56 -16.86
CA VAL A 253 -38.74 -11.28 -15.83
C VAL A 253 -39.71 -11.74 -14.76
N ARG A 254 -39.70 -13.02 -14.43
CA ARG A 254 -40.39 -13.57 -13.26
C ARG A 254 -39.38 -14.09 -12.28
N LEU A 255 -39.24 -13.41 -11.11
CA LEU A 255 -38.51 -13.91 -9.97
C LEU A 255 -39.29 -15.09 -9.37
N LYS A 256 -38.62 -16.23 -9.26
CA LYS A 256 -39.21 -17.47 -8.76
C LYS A 256 -38.46 -18.00 -7.57
N ILE A 257 -39.17 -18.17 -6.47
CA ILE A 257 -38.67 -18.75 -5.23
C ILE A 257 -39.66 -19.76 -4.74
N GLY A 258 -39.35 -21.05 -4.88
CA GLY A 258 -40.15 -22.16 -4.35
C GLY A 258 -40.00 -22.29 -2.85
N ASP A 259 -40.77 -23.24 -2.31
CA ASP A 259 -40.60 -23.63 -0.92
C ASP A 259 -39.29 -24.42 -0.68
N TYR A 260 -38.94 -24.62 0.58
CA TYR A 260 -37.74 -25.31 0.99
C TYR A 260 -37.81 -26.80 0.69
N ASN A 261 -36.90 -27.32 -0.07
CA ASN A 261 -36.77 -28.72 -0.43
C ASN A 261 -35.55 -29.34 0.26
N TYR A 262 -35.78 -30.42 1.03
CA TYR A 262 -34.70 -31.17 1.61
C TYR A 262 -34.97 -32.69 1.56
N GLN A 263 -33.90 -33.45 1.62
CA GLN A 263 -34.01 -34.91 1.66
C GLN A 263 -34.12 -35.40 3.10
N ASN A 264 -35.17 -36.13 3.40
CA ASN A 264 -35.35 -36.83 4.65
C ASN A 264 -35.34 -38.34 4.35
N LYS A 265 -34.22 -39.01 4.59
CA LYS A 265 -33.91 -40.36 4.10
C LYS A 265 -34.05 -40.38 2.56
N ASP A 266 -34.98 -41.17 2.01
CA ASP A 266 -35.18 -41.34 0.58
C ASP A 266 -36.34 -40.50 0.00
N VAL A 267 -36.96 -39.62 0.83
CA VAL A 267 -38.09 -38.79 0.43
C VAL A 267 -37.71 -37.31 0.38
N THR A 268 -38.00 -36.66 -0.74
CA THR A 268 -37.91 -35.20 -0.82
C THR A 268 -39.10 -34.58 -0.13
N VAL A 269 -38.84 -33.79 0.90
CA VAL A 269 -39.87 -33.04 1.64
C VAL A 269 -39.85 -31.59 1.19
N THR A 270 -41.00 -31.03 0.89
CA THR A 270 -41.21 -29.64 0.54
C THR A 270 -42.01 -28.97 1.64
N GLU A 271 -41.47 -27.89 2.22
CA GLU A 271 -42.17 -27.11 3.25
C GLU A 271 -41.85 -25.62 3.10
N PRO A 272 -42.69 -24.69 3.55
CA PRO A 272 -42.38 -23.26 3.56
C PRO A 272 -41.12 -22.95 4.32
N PHE A 273 -40.35 -21.97 3.83
CA PHE A 273 -39.18 -21.48 4.59
C PHE A 273 -39.59 -20.92 5.94
N LYS A 274 -38.81 -21.27 6.96
CA LYS A 274 -39.00 -20.81 8.33
C LYS A 274 -38.06 -19.64 8.65
N LEU A 275 -38.58 -18.71 9.47
CA LEU A 275 -37.70 -17.65 10.04
C LEU A 275 -37.31 -18.07 11.46
N TYR A 276 -36.05 -18.38 11.61
CA TYR A 276 -35.51 -18.89 12.88
C TYR A 276 -35.14 -17.79 13.84
N LYS A 277 -35.54 -17.93 15.09
CA LYS A 277 -35.07 -17.11 16.21
C LYS A 277 -33.98 -17.85 17.00
N ILE A 278 -33.11 -17.11 17.62
CA ILE A 278 -32.04 -17.65 18.48
C ILE A 278 -32.64 -17.89 19.87
N SER A 279 -32.81 -19.13 20.26
CA SER A 279 -33.31 -19.49 21.60
C SER A 279 -32.24 -19.43 22.68
N ASP A 280 -30.97 -19.73 22.34
CA ASP A 280 -29.86 -19.77 23.26
C ASP A 280 -28.53 -19.49 22.57
N VAL A 281 -27.58 -18.86 23.26
CA VAL A 281 -26.22 -18.59 22.74
C VAL A 281 -25.22 -19.21 23.73
N ARG A 282 -24.53 -20.25 23.30
CA ARG A 282 -23.55 -21.00 24.09
C ARG A 282 -22.14 -20.76 23.55
N ILE A 283 -21.24 -20.34 24.43
CA ILE A 283 -19.87 -20.00 24.09
C ILE A 283 -18.92 -20.97 24.82
N PHE A 284 -18.26 -21.83 24.03
CA PHE A 284 -17.29 -22.79 24.54
C PHE A 284 -15.90 -22.16 24.47
N THR A 285 -15.36 -21.77 25.63
CA THR A 285 -14.21 -20.86 25.70
C THR A 285 -12.84 -21.54 25.63
N ASP A 286 -12.81 -22.87 25.76
CA ASP A 286 -11.60 -23.72 25.73
C ASP A 286 -11.78 -24.95 24.86
N TYR A 287 -12.47 -24.81 23.74
CA TYR A 287 -12.71 -25.91 22.82
C TYR A 287 -11.43 -26.44 22.18
N SER A 288 -11.31 -27.77 22.13
CA SER A 288 -10.30 -28.50 21.36
C SER A 288 -10.99 -29.66 20.63
N ALA A 289 -10.68 -29.82 19.34
CA ALA A 289 -11.23 -30.93 18.55
C ALA A 289 -10.81 -32.30 19.07
N ALA A 290 -9.59 -32.39 19.62
CA ALA A 290 -9.07 -33.63 20.22
C ALA A 290 -9.89 -34.11 21.43
N ASP A 291 -10.45 -33.16 22.19
CA ASP A 291 -11.18 -33.45 23.43
C ASP A 291 -12.69 -33.12 23.28
N ALA A 292 -13.26 -33.23 22.08
CA ALA A 292 -14.65 -32.80 21.82
C ALA A 292 -15.69 -33.47 22.75
N LYS A 293 -15.40 -34.69 23.26
CA LYS A 293 -16.26 -35.44 24.16
C LYS A 293 -15.99 -35.22 25.67
N ALA A 294 -15.00 -34.37 26.01
CA ALA A 294 -14.66 -34.12 27.42
C ALA A 294 -15.79 -33.41 28.16
N THR A 295 -15.93 -33.75 29.43
CA THR A 295 -17.00 -33.21 30.33
C THR A 295 -16.78 -31.72 30.54
N LEU A 296 -17.83 -30.94 30.48
CA LEU A 296 -17.85 -29.51 30.78
C LEU A 296 -17.97 -29.34 32.30
N THR A 297 -17.04 -28.68 32.94
CA THR A 297 -16.98 -28.60 34.40
C THR A 297 -17.33 -27.23 34.96
N ASP A 298 -17.20 -26.15 34.15
CA ASP A 298 -17.48 -24.79 34.57
C ASP A 298 -18.45 -24.11 33.62
N SER A 299 -19.43 -23.41 34.14
CA SER A 299 -20.36 -22.61 33.33
C SER A 299 -20.80 -21.35 34.07
N THR A 300 -20.86 -20.25 33.35
CA THR A 300 -21.32 -18.97 33.89
C THR A 300 -22.34 -18.37 32.93
N GLU A 301 -23.44 -17.89 33.48
CA GLU A 301 -24.41 -17.07 32.73
C GLU A 301 -24.09 -15.61 32.94
N TYR A 302 -23.98 -14.87 31.82
CA TYR A 302 -23.76 -13.43 31.82
C TYR A 302 -24.68 -12.78 30.77
N MET A 303 -25.55 -11.90 31.22
CA MET A 303 -26.64 -11.37 30.41
C MET A 303 -27.46 -12.51 29.77
N ASN A 304 -27.47 -12.61 28.46
CA ASN A 304 -28.20 -13.64 27.72
C ASN A 304 -27.26 -14.67 27.07
N PHE A 305 -26.06 -14.82 27.61
CA PHE A 305 -25.03 -15.74 27.09
C PHE A 305 -24.68 -16.79 28.14
N LYS A 306 -24.55 -18.02 27.70
CA LYS A 306 -24.03 -19.12 28.53
C LYS A 306 -22.59 -19.41 28.09
N LEU A 307 -21.61 -19.02 28.95
CA LEU A 307 -20.20 -19.36 28.75
C LEU A 307 -19.96 -20.71 29.42
N VAL A 308 -19.28 -21.59 28.70
CA VAL A 308 -18.98 -22.95 29.12
C VAL A 308 -17.52 -23.25 28.93
N SER A 309 -16.90 -23.92 29.88
CA SER A 309 -15.50 -24.32 29.86
C SER A 309 -15.32 -25.73 30.39
N ARG A 310 -14.32 -26.45 29.91
CA ARG A 310 -13.90 -27.76 30.46
C ARG A 310 -13.10 -27.63 31.74
N ASN A 311 -12.41 -26.48 31.85
CA ASN A 311 -11.65 -26.12 33.04
C ASN A 311 -12.24 -24.83 33.60
N LYS A 312 -11.67 -24.28 34.67
CA LYS A 312 -12.04 -22.97 35.20
C LYS A 312 -12.03 -21.91 34.12
N LEU A 313 -13.09 -21.12 34.02
CA LEU A 313 -13.23 -20.04 33.06
C LEU A 313 -12.09 -19.03 33.22
N LYS A 314 -11.28 -18.87 32.17
CA LYS A 314 -10.09 -18.01 32.14
C LYS A 314 -10.35 -16.58 31.61
N TYR A 315 -11.58 -16.28 31.28
CA TYR A 315 -11.96 -15.04 30.67
C TYR A 315 -13.07 -14.35 31.48
N LYS A 316 -12.95 -13.04 31.62
CA LYS A 316 -14.05 -12.23 32.15
C LYS A 316 -15.21 -12.29 31.16
N PRO A 317 -16.42 -12.64 31.59
CA PRO A 317 -17.56 -12.84 30.68
C PRO A 317 -17.78 -11.66 29.70
N PHE A 318 -17.72 -10.41 30.17
CA PHE A 318 -17.93 -9.22 29.34
C PHE A 318 -16.95 -9.14 28.16
N ALA A 319 -15.71 -9.60 28.32
CA ALA A 319 -14.68 -9.51 27.29
C ALA A 319 -14.99 -10.37 26.05
N ILE A 320 -15.62 -11.53 26.29
CA ILE A 320 -16.02 -12.43 25.22
C ILE A 320 -17.39 -12.02 24.65
N THR A 321 -18.36 -11.77 25.52
CA THR A 321 -19.74 -11.44 25.11
C THR A 321 -19.83 -10.12 24.37
N ASN A 322 -18.94 -9.16 24.67
CA ASN A 322 -18.83 -7.91 23.91
C ASN A 322 -18.42 -8.12 22.44
N ALA A 323 -17.73 -9.22 22.13
CA ALA A 323 -17.36 -9.59 20.77
C ALA A 323 -18.46 -10.40 20.04
N VAL A 324 -19.60 -10.69 20.70
CA VAL A 324 -20.70 -11.47 20.14
C VAL A 324 -21.87 -10.55 19.78
N PHE A 325 -22.34 -10.65 18.54
CA PHE A 325 -23.48 -9.88 18.00
C PHE A 325 -24.76 -10.73 17.90
N ILE A 326 -24.65 -12.04 18.02
CA ILE A 326 -25.76 -12.99 18.04
C ILE A 326 -26.42 -12.85 19.43
N THR A 327 -27.70 -12.54 19.47
CA THR A 327 -28.44 -12.30 20.70
C THR A 327 -29.61 -13.27 20.84
N LYS A 328 -29.85 -13.76 22.05
CA LYS A 328 -31.04 -14.54 22.38
C LYS A 328 -32.31 -13.74 22.06
N GLY A 329 -33.32 -14.38 21.48
CA GLY A 329 -34.58 -13.78 21.06
C GLY A 329 -34.48 -13.06 19.70
N GLY A 330 -33.28 -12.77 19.19
CA GLY A 330 -33.09 -12.16 17.87
C GLY A 330 -33.25 -13.19 16.75
N TYR A 331 -33.58 -12.71 15.53
CA TYR A 331 -33.58 -13.57 14.36
C TYR A 331 -32.15 -13.95 13.97
N PHE A 332 -32.01 -15.13 13.35
CA PHE A 332 -30.77 -15.52 12.68
C PHE A 332 -30.34 -14.44 11.67
N SER A 333 -29.03 -14.21 11.58
CA SER A 333 -28.47 -13.21 10.64
C SER A 333 -27.03 -13.54 10.29
N ASP A 334 -26.74 -13.70 9.00
CA ASP A 334 -25.37 -13.86 8.50
C ASP A 334 -24.47 -12.68 8.86
N THR A 335 -25.02 -11.47 8.79
CA THR A 335 -24.26 -10.25 9.14
C THR A 335 -23.82 -10.30 10.61
N LYS A 336 -24.67 -10.69 11.54
CA LYS A 336 -24.34 -10.82 12.95
C LYS A 336 -23.33 -11.95 13.19
N THR A 337 -23.48 -13.07 12.48
CA THR A 337 -22.57 -14.21 12.51
C THR A 337 -21.16 -13.81 12.07
N ASN A 338 -21.08 -13.15 10.92
CA ASN A 338 -19.82 -12.67 10.35
C ASN A 338 -19.14 -11.60 11.24
N LEU A 339 -19.90 -10.66 11.80
CA LEU A 339 -19.41 -9.68 12.75
C LEU A 339 -18.85 -10.36 14.00
N THR A 340 -19.57 -11.36 14.53
CA THR A 340 -19.13 -12.14 15.69
C THR A 340 -17.82 -12.86 15.40
N SER A 341 -17.75 -13.58 14.29
CA SER A 341 -16.54 -14.30 13.87
C SER A 341 -15.35 -13.36 13.71
N ARG A 342 -15.56 -12.23 13.02
CA ARG A 342 -14.51 -11.21 12.79
C ARG A 342 -14.03 -10.57 14.08
N TYR A 343 -14.93 -10.21 14.99
CA TYR A 343 -14.55 -9.58 16.25
C TYR A 343 -13.81 -10.56 17.16
N LEU A 344 -14.31 -11.79 17.31
CA LEU A 344 -13.64 -12.84 18.09
C LEU A 344 -12.24 -13.17 17.53
N SER A 345 -12.07 -13.16 16.21
CA SER A 345 -10.76 -13.31 15.56
C SER A 345 -9.83 -12.14 15.87
N ASN A 346 -10.35 -10.91 15.93
CA ASN A 346 -9.58 -9.71 16.25
C ASN A 346 -9.15 -9.60 17.72
N LEU A 347 -9.72 -10.39 18.62
CA LEU A 347 -9.19 -10.53 19.98
C LEU A 347 -7.77 -11.12 19.99
N LYS A 348 -7.36 -11.82 18.92
CA LYS A 348 -6.03 -12.44 18.71
C LYS A 348 -5.62 -13.48 19.75
N ILE A 349 -6.53 -13.82 20.68
CA ILE A 349 -6.33 -14.81 21.74
C ILE A 349 -6.90 -16.19 21.40
N PHE A 350 -7.74 -16.28 20.36
CA PHE A 350 -8.30 -17.52 19.84
C PHE A 350 -7.74 -17.84 18.46
N ASN A 351 -7.74 -19.12 18.11
CA ASN A 351 -7.65 -19.57 16.73
C ASN A 351 -9.00 -19.28 16.04
N TYR A 352 -9.19 -19.73 14.82
CA TYR A 352 -10.42 -19.46 14.04
C TYR A 352 -11.68 -19.82 14.83
N PRO A 353 -12.52 -18.85 15.24
CA PRO A 353 -13.80 -19.12 15.90
C PRO A 353 -14.73 -19.89 14.96
N SER A 354 -15.35 -20.96 15.47
CA SER A 354 -16.35 -21.72 14.73
C SER A 354 -17.74 -21.43 15.31
N ILE A 355 -18.69 -21.06 14.48
CA ILE A 355 -20.05 -20.77 14.88
C ILE A 355 -20.98 -21.74 14.17
N ILE A 356 -21.70 -22.56 14.93
CA ILE A 356 -22.59 -23.59 14.44
C ILE A 356 -23.98 -23.34 15.03
N TYR A 357 -24.99 -23.50 14.19
CA TYR A 357 -26.37 -23.40 14.59
C TYR A 357 -27.01 -24.80 14.60
N GLU A 358 -27.70 -25.13 15.67
CA GLU A 358 -28.46 -26.36 15.80
C GLU A 358 -29.93 -26.04 16.13
N GLN A 359 -30.84 -26.81 15.56
CA GLN A 359 -32.25 -26.66 15.87
C GLN A 359 -32.50 -26.98 17.35
N ASP A 360 -33.25 -26.13 18.03
CA ASP A 360 -33.61 -26.34 19.41
C ASP A 360 -34.76 -27.37 19.50
N LYS A 361 -34.46 -28.59 19.89
CA LYS A 361 -35.41 -29.68 20.04
C LYS A 361 -36.46 -29.45 21.14
N ARG A 362 -36.31 -28.42 21.97
CA ARG A 362 -37.27 -28.04 22.99
C ARG A 362 -38.40 -27.19 22.42
N ASP A 363 -38.19 -26.63 21.25
CA ASP A 363 -39.19 -25.81 20.54
C ASP A 363 -40.09 -26.69 19.66
N SER A 364 -41.36 -26.83 20.06
CA SER A 364 -42.36 -27.61 19.32
C SER A 364 -42.65 -27.02 17.91
N THR A 365 -42.41 -25.74 17.68
CA THR A 365 -42.58 -25.06 16.38
C THR A 365 -41.45 -25.31 15.41
N ALA A 366 -40.36 -25.88 15.90
CA ALA A 366 -39.13 -26.09 15.12
C ALA A 366 -38.63 -24.83 14.39
N GLN A 367 -38.79 -23.64 15.01
CA GLN A 367 -38.38 -22.34 14.48
C GLN A 367 -37.28 -21.68 15.34
N SER A 368 -36.65 -22.42 16.23
CA SER A 368 -35.62 -21.92 17.12
C SER A 368 -34.28 -22.59 16.89
N LEU A 369 -33.20 -21.78 16.92
CA LEU A 369 -31.83 -22.23 16.80
C LEU A 369 -31.05 -21.94 18.08
N ILE A 370 -30.20 -22.86 18.46
CA ILE A 370 -29.15 -22.66 19.46
C ILE A 370 -27.86 -22.29 18.71
N ALA A 371 -27.31 -21.10 18.99
CA ALA A 371 -26.02 -20.72 18.48
C ALA A 371 -24.90 -21.26 19.39
N LYS A 372 -24.03 -22.09 18.84
CA LYS A 372 -22.86 -22.64 19.51
C LYS A 372 -21.59 -22.01 18.95
N ILE A 373 -20.86 -21.31 19.79
CA ILE A 373 -19.63 -20.61 19.43
C ILE A 373 -18.45 -21.34 20.06
N TYR A 374 -17.61 -21.95 19.24
CA TYR A 374 -16.46 -22.73 19.69
C TYR A 374 -15.19 -21.90 19.56
N LEU A 375 -14.50 -21.66 20.67
CA LEU A 375 -13.28 -20.84 20.74
C LEU A 375 -12.12 -21.75 21.18
N THR A 376 -11.15 -21.92 20.31
CA THR A 376 -9.90 -22.63 20.57
C THR A 376 -8.84 -21.64 21.03
N PRO A 377 -8.42 -21.62 22.29
CA PRO A 377 -7.42 -20.67 22.79
C PRO A 377 -6.07 -20.88 22.14
N LYS A 378 -5.40 -19.77 21.85
CA LYS A 378 -3.97 -19.77 21.50
C LYS A 378 -3.14 -19.95 22.78
N LYS A 379 -1.90 -20.41 22.62
CA LYS A 379 -0.94 -20.48 23.73
C LYS A 379 -0.82 -19.12 24.42
N LYS A 380 -0.77 -19.11 25.76
CA LYS A 380 -0.69 -17.88 26.57
C LYS A 380 0.55 -17.07 26.23
N TYR A 381 1.68 -17.73 26.06
CA TYR A 381 2.95 -17.12 25.70
C TYR A 381 3.26 -17.41 24.25
N ASN A 382 3.74 -16.38 23.56
CA ASN A 382 4.23 -16.49 22.19
C ASN A 382 5.56 -15.76 22.08
N PHE A 383 6.57 -16.49 21.68
CA PHE A 383 7.88 -15.94 21.38
C PHE A 383 7.98 -15.70 19.88
N GLY A 384 8.34 -14.50 19.50
CA GLY A 384 8.59 -14.07 18.12
C GLY A 384 10.01 -13.55 18.00
N GLN A 385 10.59 -13.69 16.83
CA GLN A 385 11.85 -13.06 16.47
C GLN A 385 11.79 -12.67 14.99
N SER A 386 12.33 -11.52 14.67
CA SER A 386 12.53 -11.11 13.29
C SER A 386 14.01 -10.72 13.06
N LEU A 387 14.48 -11.02 11.88
CA LEU A 387 15.76 -10.58 11.36
C LEU A 387 15.48 -9.86 10.04
N ASP A 388 15.79 -8.57 10.00
CA ASP A 388 15.54 -7.74 8.85
C ASP A 388 16.87 -7.21 8.31
N VAL A 389 17.03 -7.25 6.98
CA VAL A 389 18.14 -6.60 6.27
C VAL A 389 17.56 -5.43 5.51
N THR A 390 18.09 -4.24 5.75
CA THR A 390 17.60 -3.01 5.15
C THR A 390 18.65 -2.35 4.28
N HIS A 391 18.18 -1.69 3.23
CA HIS A 391 19.00 -0.83 2.38
C HIS A 391 18.19 0.41 2.02
N SER A 392 18.82 1.57 2.02
CA SER A 392 18.18 2.83 1.63
C SER A 392 19.21 3.78 1.01
N ASN A 393 18.73 4.91 0.48
CA ASN A 393 19.61 5.94 -0.06
C ASN A 393 20.43 6.67 1.04
N ILE A 394 20.03 6.51 2.29
CA ILE A 394 20.71 7.13 3.46
C ILE A 394 21.60 6.10 4.17
N GLN A 395 21.17 4.85 4.20
CA GLN A 395 21.87 3.75 4.86
C GLN A 395 22.27 2.69 3.82
N ASN A 396 23.55 2.43 3.66
CA ASN A 396 24.06 1.46 2.68
C ASN A 396 23.58 0.04 2.96
N ILE A 397 23.69 -0.39 4.21
CA ILE A 397 23.16 -1.67 4.69
C ILE A 397 22.83 -1.57 6.18
N GLY A 398 21.77 -2.19 6.60
CA GLY A 398 21.40 -2.33 8.01
C GLY A 398 20.91 -3.73 8.30
N ILE A 399 21.20 -4.20 9.48
CA ILE A 399 20.71 -5.48 10.01
C ILE A 399 20.01 -5.18 11.32
N SER A 400 18.75 -5.59 11.42
CA SER A 400 17.93 -5.41 12.62
C SER A 400 17.49 -6.77 13.16
N PHE A 401 17.67 -6.99 14.44
CA PHE A 401 17.16 -8.14 15.17
C PHE A 401 16.16 -7.68 16.20
N SER A 402 14.95 -8.26 16.17
CA SER A 402 13.85 -7.87 17.07
C SER A 402 13.19 -9.09 17.69
N PRO A 403 13.64 -9.52 18.90
CA PRO A 403 12.95 -10.52 19.69
C PRO A 403 11.71 -9.93 20.37
N SER A 404 10.67 -10.73 20.51
CA SER A 404 9.44 -10.33 21.23
C SER A 404 8.81 -11.47 21.99
N ILE A 405 8.19 -11.13 23.13
CA ILE A 405 7.36 -12.03 23.92
C ILE A 405 5.98 -11.39 24.04
N SER A 406 4.95 -12.12 23.60
CA SER A 406 3.57 -11.72 23.77
C SER A 406 2.87 -12.60 24.79
N ILE A 407 2.24 -11.98 25.78
CA ILE A 407 1.45 -12.64 26.83
C ILE A 407 -0.02 -12.33 26.56
N ARG A 408 -0.81 -13.34 26.23
CA ARG A 408 -2.23 -13.19 25.93
C ARG A 408 -3.08 -13.32 27.17
N ASN A 409 -4.18 -12.56 27.20
CA ASN A 409 -5.17 -12.57 28.25
C ASN A 409 -4.60 -12.26 29.65
N VAL A 410 -3.84 -11.18 29.73
CA VAL A 410 -3.05 -10.83 30.94
C VAL A 410 -3.94 -10.56 32.15
N PHE A 411 -5.04 -9.81 31.94
CA PHE A 411 -5.99 -9.44 33.00
C PHE A 411 -7.34 -10.18 32.88
N ASN A 412 -7.35 -11.31 32.18
CA ASN A 412 -8.54 -12.11 31.86
C ASN A 412 -9.63 -11.38 31.06
N GLY A 413 -9.32 -10.24 30.47
CA GLY A 413 -10.23 -9.44 29.65
C GLY A 413 -9.85 -9.43 28.15
N ALA A 414 -9.14 -10.46 27.68
CA ALA A 414 -8.62 -10.61 26.33
C ALA A 414 -7.49 -9.64 25.95
N GLU A 415 -6.89 -8.98 26.92
CA GLU A 415 -5.76 -8.09 26.71
C GLU A 415 -4.50 -8.86 26.28
N THR A 416 -3.67 -8.23 25.48
CA THR A 416 -2.38 -8.78 25.08
C THR A 416 -1.27 -7.80 25.47
N LEU A 417 -0.31 -8.28 26.26
CA LEU A 417 0.90 -7.58 26.60
C LEU A 417 2.04 -8.11 25.72
N GLU A 418 2.73 -7.22 25.05
CA GLU A 418 3.90 -7.53 24.24
C GLU A 418 5.10 -6.76 24.77
N PHE A 419 6.18 -7.47 25.02
CA PHE A 419 7.49 -6.93 25.31
C PHE A 419 8.41 -7.26 24.14
N SER A 420 9.07 -6.26 23.56
CA SER A 420 9.97 -6.45 22.43
C SER A 420 11.29 -5.70 22.63
N GLY A 421 12.37 -6.33 22.23
CA GLY A 421 13.68 -5.72 22.07
C GLY A 421 13.91 -5.36 20.61
N ARG A 422 14.75 -4.37 20.35
CA ARG A 422 15.22 -4.00 19.02
C ARG A 422 16.72 -3.72 19.09
N ALA A 423 17.49 -4.41 18.26
CA ALA A 423 18.89 -4.17 18.04
C ALA A 423 19.12 -3.96 16.54
N ASN A 424 19.62 -2.80 16.18
CA ASN A 424 19.89 -2.46 14.78
C ASN A 424 21.36 -2.02 14.67
N VAL A 425 22.04 -2.51 13.65
CA VAL A 425 23.38 -2.06 13.26
C VAL A 425 23.38 -1.77 11.78
N GLY A 426 24.03 -0.68 11.39
CA GLY A 426 24.01 -0.25 10.00
C GLY A 426 25.23 0.53 9.59
N SER A 427 25.47 0.54 8.29
CA SER A 427 26.46 1.38 7.64
C SER A 427 25.74 2.57 7.01
N SER A 428 26.02 3.76 7.49
CA SER A 428 25.58 5.01 6.90
C SER A 428 26.74 5.64 6.13
N LYS A 429 26.45 6.39 5.05
CA LYS A 429 27.49 7.13 4.35
C LYS A 429 27.93 8.29 5.22
N ASP A 430 29.10 8.18 5.82
CA ASP A 430 29.80 9.32 6.39
C ASP A 430 30.68 9.93 5.31
N PHE A 431 30.33 11.13 4.86
CA PHE A 431 31.14 11.88 3.91
C PHE A 431 32.33 12.60 4.58
N ALA A 432 32.31 12.62 5.92
CA ALA A 432 33.30 13.33 6.72
C ALA A 432 34.51 12.48 7.10
N ASN A 433 34.33 11.17 7.24
CA ASN A 433 35.39 10.29 7.67
C ASN A 433 35.44 9.01 6.84
N PRO A 434 36.21 9.02 5.72
CA PRO A 434 36.33 7.86 4.83
C PRO A 434 37.03 6.64 5.50
N ASN A 435 37.64 6.82 6.67
CA ASN A 435 38.29 5.76 7.43
C ASN A 435 37.44 5.18 8.55
N ASP A 436 36.15 5.52 8.58
CA ASP A 436 35.23 5.09 9.63
C ASP A 436 34.89 3.60 9.56
N VAL A 437 34.46 3.05 10.69
CA VAL A 437 34.07 1.65 10.82
C VAL A 437 32.89 1.37 9.93
N PHE A 438 32.90 0.24 9.22
CA PHE A 438 31.81 -0.12 8.28
C PHE A 438 30.42 -0.04 8.90
N PHE A 439 30.24 -0.45 10.15
CA PHE A 439 29.01 -0.27 10.92
C PHE A 439 29.14 0.92 11.88
N ASN A 440 28.78 2.09 11.42
CA ASN A 440 28.90 3.36 12.14
C ASN A 440 27.57 3.87 12.74
N ALA A 441 26.47 3.14 12.53
CA ALA A 441 25.17 3.43 13.13
C ALA A 441 24.67 2.23 13.92
N SER A 442 24.17 2.45 15.12
CA SER A 442 23.54 1.40 15.93
C SER A 442 22.34 1.94 16.72
N GLU A 443 21.36 1.09 16.96
CA GLU A 443 20.20 1.39 17.80
C GLU A 443 19.92 0.19 18.70
N LEU A 444 19.74 0.44 19.99
CA LEU A 444 19.23 -0.50 20.96
C LEU A 444 17.95 0.06 21.56
N GLY A 445 16.89 -0.73 21.60
CA GLY A 445 15.63 -0.29 22.14
C GLY A 445 14.81 -1.41 22.77
N VAL A 446 13.92 -1.01 23.64
CA VAL A 446 12.92 -1.86 24.28
C VAL A 446 11.55 -1.20 24.17
N ASP A 447 10.54 -1.98 23.84
CA ASP A 447 9.15 -1.52 23.70
C ASP A 447 8.22 -2.42 24.52
N LEU A 448 7.27 -1.81 25.20
CA LEU A 448 6.17 -2.45 25.88
C LEU A 448 4.85 -2.00 25.25
N LYS A 449 4.00 -2.95 24.84
CA LYS A 449 2.71 -2.67 24.23
C LYS A 449 1.61 -3.45 24.95
N LEU A 450 0.59 -2.75 25.38
CA LEU A 450 -0.59 -3.32 26.02
C LEU A 450 -1.80 -3.01 25.14
N ASN A 451 -2.39 -4.04 24.57
CA ASN A 451 -3.55 -3.95 23.70
C ASN A 451 -4.81 -4.41 24.40
N PHE A 452 -5.81 -3.56 24.49
CA PHE A 452 -7.17 -3.84 24.93
C PHE A 452 -8.08 -3.95 23.72
N PRO A 453 -8.83 -5.03 23.52
CA PRO A 453 -9.77 -5.16 22.39
C PRO A 453 -11.08 -4.40 22.62
N ARG A 454 -11.02 -3.24 23.19
CA ARG A 454 -12.12 -2.30 23.46
C ARG A 454 -11.58 -0.90 23.71
N ILE A 455 -12.45 0.10 23.75
CA ILE A 455 -12.07 1.43 24.24
C ILE A 455 -11.97 1.38 25.77
N VAL A 456 -10.87 1.88 26.29
CA VAL A 456 -10.65 2.11 27.73
C VAL A 456 -10.64 3.63 27.97
N MET A 457 -11.79 4.15 28.35
CA MET A 457 -12.02 5.56 28.68
C MET A 457 -12.79 5.66 29.99
N PRO A 458 -12.67 6.75 30.76
CA PRO A 458 -13.42 6.93 32.00
C PRO A 458 -14.92 7.20 31.80
N PHE A 459 -15.38 7.31 30.57
CA PHE A 459 -16.78 7.53 30.20
C PHE A 459 -17.23 6.57 29.08
N ALA A 460 -18.53 6.38 28.96
CA ALA A 460 -19.12 5.46 27.98
C ALA A 460 -18.99 6.02 26.57
N THR A 461 -18.36 5.25 25.68
CA THR A 461 -18.09 5.63 24.27
C THR A 461 -18.94 4.89 23.26
N GLU A 462 -19.77 3.93 23.71
CA GLU A 462 -20.51 3.01 22.84
C GLU A 462 -21.51 3.69 21.90
N LYS A 463 -22.02 4.87 22.29
CA LYS A 463 -22.91 5.69 21.44
C LYS A 463 -22.19 6.30 20.24
N ILE A 464 -20.90 6.64 20.40
CA ILE A 464 -20.06 7.27 19.37
C ILE A 464 -19.30 6.20 18.60
N ILE A 465 -18.73 5.23 19.31
CA ILE A 465 -17.93 4.15 18.75
C ILE A 465 -18.55 2.81 19.18
N PRO A 466 -19.62 2.38 18.50
CA PRO A 466 -20.30 1.13 18.82
C PRO A 466 -19.38 -0.07 18.58
N LYS A 467 -19.62 -1.18 19.28
CA LYS A 467 -18.83 -2.40 19.18
C LYS A 467 -18.72 -2.97 17.76
N SER A 468 -19.68 -2.69 16.87
CA SER A 468 -19.63 -3.08 15.47
C SER A 468 -18.45 -2.49 14.69
N MET A 469 -17.87 -1.39 15.18
CA MET A 469 -16.65 -0.78 14.63
C MET A 469 -15.36 -1.45 15.11
N ILE A 470 -15.43 -2.52 15.89
CA ILE A 470 -14.29 -3.31 16.40
C ILE A 470 -13.24 -2.40 17.04
N PRO A 471 -13.59 -1.66 18.08
CA PRO A 471 -12.68 -0.71 18.71
C PRO A 471 -11.58 -1.41 19.52
N SER A 472 -10.43 -0.75 19.64
CA SER A 472 -9.31 -1.20 20.47
C SER A 472 -8.57 0.00 21.08
N THR A 473 -7.94 -0.24 22.24
CA THR A 473 -7.01 0.69 22.87
C THR A 473 -5.63 0.07 22.90
N LEU A 474 -4.63 0.80 22.43
CA LEU A 474 -3.24 0.40 22.47
C LEU A 474 -2.46 1.40 23.32
N ILE A 475 -1.86 0.92 24.41
CA ILE A 475 -0.90 1.67 25.22
C ILE A 475 0.48 1.19 24.87
N THR A 476 1.35 2.13 24.50
CA THR A 476 2.74 1.82 24.13
C THR A 476 3.68 2.67 24.98
N THR A 477 4.79 2.07 25.42
CA THR A 477 5.93 2.83 25.93
C THR A 477 7.20 2.17 25.42
N GLY A 478 8.20 2.95 25.14
CA GLY A 478 9.47 2.45 24.62
C GLY A 478 10.62 3.41 24.92
N TYR A 479 11.80 2.83 25.01
CA TYR A 479 13.05 3.56 25.16
C TYR A 479 14.06 3.00 24.16
N SER A 480 14.79 3.89 23.50
CA SER A 480 15.90 3.50 22.65
C SER A 480 17.05 4.47 22.76
N THR A 481 18.25 3.91 22.63
CA THR A 481 19.48 4.67 22.43
C THR A 481 19.98 4.42 21.01
N GLN A 482 20.33 5.48 20.34
CA GLN A 482 20.80 5.45 18.97
C GLN A 482 22.14 6.16 18.87
N LYS A 483 23.11 5.46 18.26
CA LYS A 483 24.38 6.04 17.83
C LYS A 483 24.32 6.22 16.31
N ASN A 484 24.56 7.42 15.84
CA ASN A 484 24.53 7.71 14.41
C ASN A 484 25.52 8.80 14.06
N ILE A 485 26.65 8.41 13.50
CA ILE A 485 27.69 9.31 12.97
C ILE A 485 27.98 10.48 13.94
N GLY A 486 28.24 10.15 15.21
CA GLY A 486 28.60 11.14 16.25
C GLY A 486 27.47 11.99 16.82
N LEU A 487 26.22 11.85 16.37
CA LEU A 487 25.05 12.42 17.02
C LEU A 487 24.25 11.33 17.74
N ASP A 488 24.68 11.04 18.95
CA ASP A 488 24.04 10.02 19.78
C ASP A 488 22.74 10.59 20.39
N LYS A 489 21.68 9.77 20.37
CA LYS A 489 20.35 10.16 20.86
C LYS A 489 19.75 9.11 21.77
N GLU A 490 19.05 9.58 22.77
CA GLU A 490 18.11 8.79 23.56
C GLU A 490 16.69 9.19 23.19
N ASN A 491 15.82 8.19 22.99
CA ASN A 491 14.43 8.42 22.68
C ASN A 491 13.57 7.72 23.73
N PHE A 492 12.64 8.41 24.30
CA PHE A 492 11.54 7.84 25.06
C PHE A 492 10.24 8.14 24.33
N ILE A 493 9.41 7.12 24.15
CA ILE A 493 8.08 7.24 23.55
C ILE A 493 7.02 6.70 24.51
N GLY A 494 5.88 7.36 24.54
CA GLY A 494 4.70 6.91 25.27
C GLY A 494 3.44 7.28 24.50
N SER A 495 2.48 6.35 24.37
CA SER A 495 1.25 6.68 23.66
C SER A 495 0.03 5.91 24.15
N ILE A 496 -1.14 6.54 24.07
CA ILE A 496 -2.45 5.92 24.24
C ILE A 496 -3.25 6.15 22.96
N ASN A 497 -3.51 5.07 22.25
CA ASN A 497 -4.14 5.11 20.93
C ASN A 497 -5.49 4.38 20.96
N TYR A 498 -6.50 4.98 20.37
CA TYR A 498 -7.81 4.38 20.13
C TYR A 498 -7.98 4.13 18.64
N ASN A 499 -8.27 2.90 18.27
CA ASN A 499 -8.43 2.52 16.87
C ASN A 499 -9.80 1.90 16.67
N TRP A 500 -10.50 2.24 15.59
CA TRP A 500 -11.76 1.61 15.21
C TRP A 500 -11.96 1.62 13.69
N THR A 501 -12.88 0.79 13.23
CA THR A 501 -13.19 0.59 11.81
C THR A 501 -14.65 0.98 11.55
N PRO A 502 -14.97 2.24 11.21
CA PRO A 502 -16.36 2.70 11.02
C PRO A 502 -17.11 1.90 9.95
N LYS A 503 -16.42 1.48 8.88
CA LYS A 503 -16.91 0.59 7.81
C LYS A 503 -15.75 -0.29 7.35
N ALA A 504 -16.03 -1.35 6.60
CA ALA A 504 -15.01 -2.32 6.15
C ALA A 504 -13.74 -1.68 5.53
N ASN A 505 -13.92 -0.59 4.78
CA ASN A 505 -12.83 0.08 4.07
C ASN A 505 -12.43 1.44 4.68
N ARG A 506 -12.77 1.66 5.95
CA ARG A 506 -12.50 2.91 6.66
C ARG A 506 -11.87 2.61 8.00
N THR A 507 -10.78 3.29 8.31
CA THR A 507 -10.13 3.20 9.61
C THR A 507 -10.04 4.59 10.22
N ALA A 508 -10.25 4.67 11.53
CA ALA A 508 -10.06 5.87 12.31
C ALA A 508 -9.17 5.55 13.51
N ARG A 509 -8.31 6.47 13.84
CA ARG A 509 -7.41 6.40 14.97
C ARG A 509 -7.37 7.75 15.68
N PHE A 510 -7.45 7.70 16.99
CA PHE A 510 -7.29 8.85 17.86
C PHE A 510 -6.18 8.55 18.87
N ASP A 511 -5.10 9.34 18.83
CA ASP A 511 -4.01 9.26 19.80
C ASP A 511 -4.27 10.37 20.84
N LEU A 512 -4.71 9.98 22.02
CA LEU A 512 -5.01 10.89 23.09
C LEU A 512 -3.73 11.55 23.63
N PHE A 513 -2.71 10.72 23.84
CA PHE A 513 -1.37 11.16 24.22
C PHE A 513 -0.36 10.45 23.32
N ASN A 514 0.53 11.24 22.76
CA ASN A 514 1.70 10.76 22.03
C ASN A 514 2.89 11.58 22.55
N VAL A 515 3.59 11.01 23.51
CA VAL A 515 4.77 11.60 24.11
C VAL A 515 6.00 11.15 23.35
N GLN A 516 6.83 12.07 22.97
CA GLN A 516 8.15 11.81 22.42
C GLN A 516 9.15 12.73 23.12
N PHE A 517 10.14 12.13 23.71
CA PHE A 517 11.27 12.81 24.33
C PHE A 517 12.52 12.37 23.62
N VAL A 518 13.25 13.32 23.06
CA VAL A 518 14.53 13.08 22.36
C VAL A 518 15.60 13.89 23.07
N ARG A 519 16.63 13.20 23.54
CA ARG A 519 17.80 13.80 24.14
C ARG A 519 19.02 13.57 23.25
N ASN A 520 19.64 14.65 22.81
CA ASN A 520 20.91 14.62 22.12
C ASN A 520 22.07 14.55 23.11
N LEU A 521 22.94 13.55 22.99
CA LEU A 521 24.02 13.31 23.96
C LEU A 521 25.29 14.05 23.60
N ASN A 522 25.59 14.22 22.31
CA ASN A 522 26.84 14.79 21.81
C ASN A 522 26.60 15.96 20.84
N PRO A 523 25.90 17.05 21.24
CA PRO A 523 25.59 18.17 20.36
C PRO A 523 26.86 18.89 19.82
N LYS A 524 27.96 18.83 20.54
CA LYS A 524 29.25 19.42 20.14
C LYS A 524 29.87 18.77 18.92
N ASN A 525 29.47 17.53 18.60
CA ASN A 525 29.95 16.77 17.44
C ASN A 525 29.29 17.16 16.11
N TYR A 526 28.41 18.16 16.12
CA TYR A 526 27.63 18.55 14.94
C TYR A 526 28.48 18.78 13.71
N TYR A 527 29.55 19.57 13.82
CA TYR A 527 30.41 19.92 12.67
C TYR A 527 31.34 18.79 12.22
N ASN A 528 31.56 17.77 13.03
CA ASN A 528 32.23 16.53 12.60
C ASN A 528 31.35 15.71 11.67
N VAL A 529 30.03 15.82 11.86
CA VAL A 529 29.02 15.08 11.06
C VAL A 529 28.60 15.86 9.83
N TYR A 530 28.37 17.17 9.99
CA TYR A 530 27.88 18.06 8.93
C TYR A 530 29.04 18.90 8.37
N THR A 531 29.97 18.21 7.71
CA THR A 531 31.19 18.82 7.16
C THR A 531 30.94 19.88 6.13
N SER A 532 29.86 19.75 5.31
CA SER A 532 29.50 20.81 4.37
C SER A 532 29.20 22.14 5.06
N SER A 533 28.55 22.10 6.23
CA SER A 533 28.29 23.29 7.05
C SER A 533 29.60 23.82 7.67
N TYR A 534 30.48 22.92 8.14
CA TYR A 534 31.79 23.29 8.64
C TYR A 534 32.67 23.92 7.57
N ASP A 535 32.74 23.30 6.39
CA ASP A 535 33.53 23.79 5.26
C ASP A 535 33.05 25.17 4.78
N ALA A 536 31.74 25.39 4.78
CA ALA A 536 31.17 26.70 4.47
C ALA A 536 31.60 27.77 5.50
N LEU A 537 31.48 27.48 6.79
CA LEU A 537 31.94 28.39 7.86
C LEU A 537 33.43 28.64 7.79
N ASN A 538 34.23 27.59 7.58
CA ASN A 538 35.68 27.68 7.50
C ASN A 538 36.12 28.50 6.28
N THR A 539 35.42 28.36 5.13
CA THR A 539 35.66 29.16 3.94
C THR A 539 35.35 30.63 4.18
N LEU A 540 34.25 30.94 4.84
CA LEU A 540 33.88 32.32 5.21
C LEU A 540 34.85 32.92 6.20
N ALA A 541 35.25 32.16 7.24
CA ALA A 541 36.17 32.64 8.24
C ALA A 541 37.58 32.96 7.67
N LYS A 542 38.01 32.30 6.60
CA LYS A 542 39.24 32.56 5.88
C LYS A 542 39.19 33.78 4.96
N ASN A 543 38.06 34.46 4.83
CA ASN A 543 37.93 35.67 4.02
C ASN A 543 38.75 36.79 4.67
N PRO A 544 39.76 37.33 3.95
CA PRO A 544 40.68 38.39 4.51
C PRO A 544 39.95 39.67 4.91
N SER A 545 38.75 39.88 4.39
CA SER A 545 37.92 41.05 4.72
C SER A 545 37.31 40.98 6.11
N TYR A 546 37.34 39.83 6.76
CA TYR A 546 36.77 39.61 8.09
C TYR A 546 37.90 39.53 9.11
N GLN A 547 37.87 40.37 10.12
CA GLN A 547 38.83 40.37 11.22
C GLN A 547 38.42 39.32 12.25
N ILE A 548 38.90 38.12 12.09
CA ILE A 548 38.62 36.98 12.95
C ILE A 548 39.76 36.75 13.91
N GLY A 549 39.48 36.54 15.18
CA GLY A 549 40.49 36.34 16.23
C GLY A 549 41.32 35.08 15.95
N ALA A 550 42.62 35.15 16.10
CA ALA A 550 43.53 34.03 15.88
C ALA A 550 43.24 32.80 16.77
N ASN A 551 42.62 33.02 17.91
CA ASN A 551 42.17 31.99 18.85
C ASN A 551 41.00 31.13 18.36
N PHE A 552 40.36 31.47 17.22
CA PHE A 552 39.29 30.68 16.60
C PHE A 552 39.86 29.53 15.75
N TYR A 553 41.13 29.59 15.40
CA TYR A 553 41.76 28.66 14.47
C TYR A 553 42.65 27.64 15.16
N ASP A 554 42.76 26.48 14.56
CA ASP A 554 43.76 25.47 14.87
C ASP A 554 45.12 25.78 14.22
N ALA A 555 46.10 24.89 14.41
CA ALA A 555 47.46 25.05 13.84
C ALA A 555 47.47 25.06 12.31
N ASP A 556 46.44 24.46 11.67
CA ASP A 556 46.32 24.35 10.22
C ASP A 556 45.53 25.53 9.62
N GLY A 557 45.14 26.49 10.45
CA GLY A 557 44.39 27.67 10.06
C GLY A 557 42.90 27.37 9.73
N ASN A 558 42.34 26.32 10.31
CA ASN A 558 40.92 26.01 10.24
C ASN A 558 40.22 26.39 11.55
N LEU A 559 38.95 26.72 11.49
CA LEU A 559 38.13 26.93 12.69
C LEU A 559 38.16 25.67 13.58
N THR A 560 38.45 25.81 14.85
CA THR A 560 38.31 24.68 15.78
C THR A 560 36.84 24.29 15.88
N ILE A 561 36.57 22.99 15.84
CA ILE A 561 35.18 22.49 15.72
C ILE A 561 34.33 22.87 16.92
N GLU A 562 34.81 22.74 18.14
CA GLU A 562 34.02 23.03 19.36
C GLU A 562 33.88 24.52 19.64
N ASN A 563 34.96 25.25 19.57
CA ASN A 563 35.02 26.65 20.04
C ASN A 563 35.07 27.66 18.90
N GLY A 564 35.94 27.44 17.91
CA GLY A 564 36.15 28.40 16.82
C GLY A 564 34.90 28.60 15.97
N THR A 565 34.18 27.52 15.64
CA THR A 565 32.92 27.60 14.87
C THR A 565 31.86 28.39 15.62
N ASN A 566 31.63 28.09 16.92
CA ASN A 566 30.60 28.77 17.71
C ASN A 566 30.94 30.22 17.96
N GLN A 567 32.25 30.54 18.20
CA GLN A 567 32.74 31.91 18.38
C GLN A 567 32.59 32.69 17.08
N PHE A 568 32.93 32.07 15.93
CA PHE A 568 32.74 32.70 14.62
C PHE A 568 31.28 32.99 14.36
N ILE A 569 30.38 32.02 14.52
CA ILE A 569 28.96 32.21 14.40
C ILE A 569 28.49 33.37 15.28
N ASN A 570 28.83 33.36 16.55
CA ASN A 570 28.44 34.44 17.49
C ASN A 570 28.94 35.79 17.04
N SER A 571 30.22 35.90 16.56
CA SER A 571 30.80 37.18 16.13
C SER A 571 30.04 37.77 14.92
N ILE A 572 29.55 36.86 14.01
CA ILE A 572 28.77 37.29 12.86
C ILE A 572 27.34 37.67 13.28
N LEU A 573 26.64 36.82 14.07
CA LEU A 573 25.25 37.06 14.46
C LEU A 573 25.08 38.26 15.37
N THR A 574 26.06 38.54 16.22
CA THR A 574 26.06 39.75 17.04
C THR A 574 26.59 41.00 16.32
N GLN A 575 26.98 40.86 15.04
CA GLN A 575 27.59 41.91 14.22
C GLN A 575 28.88 42.46 14.77
N ALA A 576 29.53 41.72 15.68
CA ALA A 576 30.88 42.07 16.17
C ALA A 576 31.90 42.01 15.01
N THR A 577 31.67 41.17 14.02
CA THR A 577 32.40 41.13 12.76
C THR A 577 31.44 41.55 11.62
N PRO A 578 31.58 42.76 11.06
CA PRO A 578 30.78 43.22 9.94
C PRO A 578 30.96 42.30 8.71
N THR A 579 29.89 41.80 8.19
CA THR A 579 29.91 40.88 7.04
C THR A 579 28.90 41.30 5.97
N SER A 580 29.00 40.70 4.77
CA SER A 580 27.99 40.89 3.74
C SER A 580 26.67 40.32 4.16
N ALA A 581 25.55 40.89 3.68
CA ALA A 581 24.21 40.35 3.95
C ALA A 581 24.06 38.88 3.52
N THR A 582 24.73 38.48 2.46
CA THR A 582 24.73 37.10 1.97
C THR A 582 25.43 36.15 2.95
N ASP A 583 26.60 36.57 3.44
CA ASP A 583 27.39 35.74 4.36
C ASP A 583 26.74 35.67 5.75
N TYR A 584 26.18 36.79 6.21
CA TYR A 584 25.33 36.80 7.42
C TYR A 584 24.17 35.79 7.31
N ALA A 585 23.41 35.80 6.22
CA ALA A 585 22.32 34.87 5.98
C ALA A 585 22.80 33.40 5.94
N THR A 586 23.97 33.15 5.35
CA THR A 586 24.56 31.81 5.31
C THR A 586 24.93 31.33 6.71
N VAL A 587 25.65 32.15 7.50
CA VAL A 587 26.04 31.80 8.88
C VAL A 587 24.79 31.61 9.75
N LYS A 588 23.80 32.47 9.63
CA LYS A 588 22.53 32.38 10.35
C LYS A 588 21.81 31.07 10.03
N SER A 589 21.68 30.71 8.75
CA SER A 589 21.04 29.45 8.33
C SER A 589 21.77 28.22 8.89
N ILE A 590 23.11 28.23 8.91
CA ILE A 590 23.90 27.14 9.50
C ILE A 590 23.66 27.04 11.02
N ALA A 591 23.65 28.17 11.72
CA ALA A 591 23.42 28.24 13.17
C ALA A 591 22.00 27.75 13.55
N GLU A 592 20.98 28.23 12.86
CA GLU A 592 19.58 27.78 13.04
C GLU A 592 19.46 26.27 12.84
N ARG A 593 20.12 25.76 11.83
CA ARG A 593 20.13 24.33 11.54
C ARG A 593 20.85 23.51 12.60
N GLN A 594 22.05 23.96 13.05
CA GLN A 594 22.76 23.31 14.14
C GLN A 594 21.84 23.22 15.37
N PHE A 595 21.21 24.33 15.74
CA PHE A 595 20.29 24.40 16.86
C PHE A 595 19.17 23.36 16.73
N ARG A 596 18.44 23.36 15.63
CA ARG A 596 17.30 22.45 15.38
C ARG A 596 17.67 20.96 15.36
N LEU A 597 18.88 20.61 14.90
CA LEU A 597 19.33 19.23 14.84
C LEU A 597 19.95 18.71 16.14
N THR A 598 20.38 19.62 17.01
CA THR A 598 21.03 19.27 18.29
C THR A 598 20.16 19.59 19.51
N GLU A 599 19.03 20.24 19.31
CA GLU A 599 18.05 20.54 20.36
C GLU A 599 17.46 19.26 20.95
N ASN A 600 17.17 19.28 22.24
CA ASN A 600 16.40 18.24 22.90
C ASN A 600 14.92 18.51 22.68
N ASP A 601 14.22 17.54 22.15
CA ASP A 601 12.78 17.67 21.84
C ASP A 601 11.92 17.04 22.93
N PHE A 602 10.94 17.79 23.43
CA PHE A 602 9.86 17.26 24.22
C PHE A 602 8.51 17.57 23.53
N ILE A 603 7.86 16.53 23.03
CA ILE A 603 6.62 16.64 22.27
C ILE A 603 5.54 15.85 23.00
N LEU A 604 4.46 16.50 23.39
CA LEU A 604 3.20 15.87 23.80
C LEU A 604 2.14 16.25 22.80
N ALA A 605 1.75 15.30 21.95
CA ALA A 605 0.80 15.54 20.88
C ALA A 605 -0.50 14.73 21.06
N THR A 606 -1.60 15.32 20.64
CA THR A 606 -2.88 14.64 20.42
C THR A 606 -3.14 14.65 18.92
N ASN A 607 -3.51 13.50 18.33
CA ASN A 607 -3.80 13.46 16.90
C ASN A 607 -5.02 12.60 16.56
N PHE A 608 -5.67 12.97 15.47
CA PHE A 608 -6.72 12.19 14.85
C PHE A 608 -6.33 11.89 13.42
N SER A 609 -6.43 10.62 13.01
CA SER A 609 -6.19 10.19 11.64
C SER A 609 -7.35 9.35 11.11
N TYR A 610 -7.69 9.59 9.86
CA TYR A 610 -8.75 8.88 9.17
C TYR A 610 -8.26 8.42 7.80
N SER A 611 -8.60 7.17 7.44
CA SER A 611 -8.27 6.60 6.14
C SER A 611 -9.49 5.92 5.54
N THR A 612 -9.72 6.12 4.25
CA THR A 612 -10.77 5.45 3.49
C THR A 612 -10.25 5.00 2.14
N THR A 613 -10.70 3.85 1.67
CA THR A 613 -10.34 3.32 0.36
C THR A 613 -11.54 2.64 -0.30
N THR A 614 -11.57 2.65 -1.63
CA THR A 614 -12.52 1.84 -2.41
C THR A 614 -11.92 0.53 -2.90
N LYS A 615 -10.64 0.26 -2.59
CA LYS A 615 -9.94 -0.97 -2.98
C LYS A 615 -10.67 -2.19 -2.44
N LYS A 616 -11.06 -3.10 -3.33
CA LYS A 616 -11.82 -4.32 -2.99
C LYS A 616 -10.90 -5.48 -2.61
N ASP A 617 -9.84 -5.70 -3.39
CA ASP A 617 -8.87 -6.77 -3.20
C ASP A 617 -7.49 -6.37 -3.74
N LEU A 618 -6.53 -7.30 -3.73
CA LEU A 618 -5.17 -7.04 -4.20
C LEU A 618 -5.07 -6.87 -5.73
N ALA A 619 -6.03 -7.40 -6.48
CA ALA A 619 -6.05 -7.32 -7.95
C ALA A 619 -6.78 -6.06 -8.44
N ASP A 620 -7.47 -5.34 -7.56
CA ASP A 620 -8.21 -4.13 -7.90
C ASP A 620 -7.24 -3.03 -8.35
N SER A 621 -7.36 -2.62 -9.59
CA SER A 621 -6.54 -1.60 -10.25
C SER A 621 -7.28 -0.29 -10.51
N ASP A 622 -8.57 -0.17 -10.11
CA ASP A 622 -9.36 1.07 -10.14
C ASP A 622 -9.93 1.40 -8.76
N PHE A 623 -9.19 2.16 -7.98
CA PHE A 623 -9.60 2.54 -6.64
C PHE A 623 -9.03 3.90 -6.24
N TYR A 624 -9.53 4.47 -5.16
CA TYR A 624 -8.85 5.56 -4.48
C TYR A 624 -8.51 5.20 -3.03
N LEU A 625 -7.52 5.90 -2.50
CA LEU A 625 -7.14 5.92 -1.11
C LEU A 625 -7.05 7.38 -0.66
N PHE A 626 -7.72 7.73 0.41
CA PHE A 626 -7.63 9.04 1.04
C PHE A 626 -7.24 8.87 2.50
N LYS A 627 -6.22 9.62 2.93
CA LYS A 627 -5.78 9.69 4.32
C LYS A 627 -5.73 11.15 4.76
N THR A 628 -6.15 11.41 5.97
CA THR A 628 -5.98 12.71 6.61
C THR A 628 -5.50 12.53 8.03
N LYS A 629 -4.69 13.47 8.51
CA LYS A 629 -4.21 13.52 9.87
C LYS A 629 -4.23 14.96 10.35
N ILE A 630 -4.71 15.17 11.56
CA ILE A 630 -4.63 16.45 12.29
C ILE A 630 -3.94 16.14 13.62
N GLU A 631 -2.91 16.91 13.95
CA GLU A 631 -2.13 16.77 15.17
C GLU A 631 -2.00 18.14 15.85
N SER A 632 -2.22 18.20 17.16
CA SER A 632 -1.92 19.35 18.00
C SER A 632 -0.92 18.93 19.06
N ALA A 633 0.21 19.58 19.10
CA ALA A 633 1.25 19.34 20.10
C ALA A 633 1.33 20.52 21.07
N GLY A 634 1.69 20.24 22.31
CA GLY A 634 1.94 21.24 23.34
C GLY A 634 0.71 21.93 23.93
N SER A 635 -0.41 22.01 23.21
CA SER A 635 -1.59 22.77 23.62
C SER A 635 -2.14 22.36 25.01
N ILE A 636 -2.14 21.06 25.32
CA ILE A 636 -2.56 20.55 26.63
C ILE A 636 -1.59 21.01 27.72
N LEU A 637 -0.29 21.00 27.44
CA LEU A 637 0.74 21.44 28.35
C LEU A 637 0.66 22.94 28.59
N SER A 638 0.41 23.74 27.54
CA SER A 638 0.24 25.19 27.66
C SER A 638 -1.00 25.57 28.49
N LEU A 639 -2.11 24.84 28.30
CA LEU A 639 -3.29 24.99 29.15
C LEU A 639 -2.98 24.69 30.61
N PHE A 640 -2.27 23.62 30.91
CA PHE A 640 -1.85 23.26 32.26
C PHE A 640 -0.87 24.28 32.84
N ALA A 641 0.15 24.70 32.08
CA ALA A 641 1.13 25.68 32.49
C ALA A 641 0.50 27.02 32.86
N ASN A 642 -0.45 27.49 32.06
CA ASN A 642 -1.20 28.70 32.31
C ASN A 642 -2.12 28.56 33.54
N ALA A 643 -2.82 27.41 33.68
CA ALA A 643 -3.71 27.16 34.83
C ALA A 643 -2.96 27.08 36.17
N THR A 644 -1.70 26.63 36.16
CA THR A 644 -0.85 26.50 37.35
C THR A 644 0.11 27.66 37.56
N ASN A 645 0.05 28.69 36.71
CA ASN A 645 0.96 29.84 36.71
C ASN A 645 2.44 29.42 36.73
N LEU A 646 2.83 28.45 35.93
CA LEU A 646 4.22 28.07 35.78
C LEU A 646 5.07 29.25 35.31
N LYS A 647 6.27 29.41 35.92
CA LYS A 647 7.19 30.46 35.49
C LYS A 647 7.80 30.10 34.13
N LYS A 648 7.94 31.12 33.29
CA LYS A 648 8.66 31.00 32.01
C LYS A 648 10.15 31.20 32.25
N ASN A 649 10.95 30.59 31.38
CA ASN A 649 12.40 30.77 31.36
C ASN A 649 12.82 32.15 30.81
N THR A 650 14.13 32.37 30.67
CA THR A 650 14.69 33.62 30.14
C THR A 650 14.30 33.91 28.69
N SER A 651 13.92 32.89 27.93
CA SER A 651 13.43 32.98 26.53
C SER A 651 11.91 33.18 26.47
N ASN A 652 11.24 33.48 27.62
CA ASN A 652 9.79 33.63 27.74
C ASN A 652 8.98 32.37 27.37
N ARG A 653 9.55 31.18 27.57
CA ARG A 653 8.94 29.88 27.26
C ARG A 653 8.73 29.05 28.52
N PHE A 654 7.69 28.24 28.48
CA PHE A 654 7.41 27.27 29.54
C PHE A 654 8.35 26.05 29.39
N GLU A 655 8.81 25.56 30.51
CA GLU A 655 9.63 24.36 30.61
C GLU A 655 8.93 23.29 31.45
N LEU A 656 9.08 22.04 31.00
CA LEU A 656 8.73 20.87 31.78
C LEU A 656 9.95 19.94 31.86
N PHE A 657 10.31 19.51 33.07
CA PHE A 657 11.56 18.73 33.28
C PHE A 657 12.83 19.43 32.80
N ASN A 658 12.90 20.75 32.92
CA ASN A 658 13.96 21.62 32.40
C ASN A 658 14.14 21.57 30.89
N LEU A 659 13.08 21.31 30.16
CA LEU A 659 13.05 21.33 28.70
C LEU A 659 11.86 22.15 28.20
N GLU A 660 12.11 22.92 27.17
CA GLU A 660 11.04 23.57 26.41
C GLU A 660 10.25 22.48 25.65
N TYR A 661 8.93 22.55 25.69
CA TYR A 661 8.11 21.64 24.92
C TYR A 661 7.65 22.29 23.62
N SER A 662 7.56 21.46 22.58
CA SER A 662 7.13 21.92 21.25
C SER A 662 5.63 22.16 21.20
N GLU A 663 5.23 23.32 20.63
CA GLU A 663 3.82 23.69 20.45
C GLU A 663 3.52 24.02 18.99
N TYR A 664 2.68 23.21 18.34
CA TYR A 664 2.31 23.36 16.94
C TYR A 664 0.99 22.67 16.59
N ILE A 665 0.39 23.08 15.46
CA ILE A 665 -0.69 22.35 14.79
C ILE A 665 -0.16 21.85 13.46
N LYS A 666 -0.41 20.56 13.17
CA LYS A 666 0.00 19.89 11.93
C LYS A 666 -1.20 19.22 11.26
N THR A 667 -1.34 19.44 9.94
CA THR A 667 -2.41 18.84 9.13
C THR A 667 -1.82 18.22 7.89
N GLU A 668 -2.30 17.00 7.54
CA GLU A 668 -1.85 16.24 6.37
C GLU A 668 -3.04 15.69 5.59
N PHE A 669 -2.96 15.78 4.27
CA PHE A 669 -3.88 15.15 3.32
C PHE A 669 -3.07 14.36 2.31
N ASP A 670 -3.42 13.09 2.12
CA ASP A 670 -2.79 12.19 1.14
C ASP A 670 -3.90 11.52 0.34
N PHE A 671 -3.99 11.84 -0.93
CA PHE A 671 -4.98 11.29 -1.85
C PHE A 671 -4.28 10.56 -2.98
N VAL A 672 -4.66 9.30 -3.18
CA VAL A 672 -4.17 8.46 -4.26
C VAL A 672 -5.35 7.95 -5.08
N LYS A 673 -5.29 8.09 -6.38
CA LYS A 673 -6.28 7.52 -7.31
C LYS A 673 -5.58 6.68 -8.38
N TYR A 674 -6.12 5.50 -8.59
CA TYR A 674 -5.76 4.59 -9.68
C TYR A 674 -6.91 4.53 -10.69
N TRP A 675 -6.56 4.56 -11.97
CA TRP A 675 -7.48 4.32 -13.08
C TRP A 675 -6.98 3.14 -13.90
N ASP A 676 -7.81 2.13 -14.04
CA ASP A 676 -7.57 1.04 -14.96
C ASP A 676 -7.95 1.49 -16.39
N LEU A 677 -6.95 1.63 -17.25
CA LEU A 677 -7.11 2.01 -18.65
C LEU A 677 -7.29 0.80 -19.57
N SER A 678 -7.45 -0.38 -18.98
CA SER A 678 -7.49 -1.65 -19.68
C SER A 678 -6.16 -2.10 -20.33
N ARG A 679 -6.07 -3.37 -20.76
CA ARG A 679 -4.86 -4.00 -21.32
C ARG A 679 -3.63 -3.91 -20.40
N GLU A 680 -3.85 -4.11 -19.10
CA GLU A 680 -2.79 -4.03 -18.08
C GLU A 680 -2.05 -2.67 -18.06
N LYS A 681 -2.80 -1.60 -18.35
CA LYS A 681 -2.33 -0.22 -18.25
C LYS A 681 -3.06 0.47 -17.13
N VAL A 682 -2.32 1.14 -16.26
CA VAL A 682 -2.85 1.84 -15.10
C VAL A 682 -2.24 3.24 -15.05
N ILE A 683 -3.06 4.25 -14.83
CA ILE A 683 -2.60 5.56 -14.38
C ILE A 683 -2.80 5.62 -12.87
N ALA A 684 -1.76 5.98 -12.15
CA ALA A 684 -1.82 6.26 -10.73
C ALA A 684 -1.38 7.70 -10.48
N VAL A 685 -2.16 8.43 -9.67
CA VAL A 685 -1.85 9.81 -9.27
C VAL A 685 -1.93 9.89 -7.77
N ARG A 686 -0.93 10.52 -7.15
CA ARG A 686 -0.90 10.87 -5.74
C ARG A 686 -0.81 12.38 -5.59
N SER A 687 -1.58 12.93 -4.67
CA SER A 687 -1.47 14.31 -4.20
C SER A 687 -1.28 14.32 -2.70
N PHE A 688 -0.22 14.94 -2.24
CA PHE A 688 0.06 15.11 -0.81
C PHE A 688 0.20 16.58 -0.49
N PHE A 689 -0.48 17.01 0.56
CA PHE A 689 -0.31 18.32 1.18
C PHE A 689 -0.14 18.14 2.68
N GLY A 690 0.89 18.77 3.24
CA GLY A 690 1.13 18.79 4.68
C GLY A 690 1.62 20.15 5.11
N ILE A 691 1.15 20.61 6.26
CA ILE A 691 1.56 21.86 6.87
C ILE A 691 1.62 21.70 8.39
N ALA A 692 2.65 22.26 9.00
CA ALA A 692 2.81 22.30 10.44
C ALA A 692 3.15 23.74 10.87
N ILE A 693 2.33 24.34 11.70
CA ILE A 693 2.46 25.75 12.10
C ILE A 693 2.84 25.78 13.58
N PRO A 694 4.05 26.29 13.92
CA PRO A 694 4.43 26.51 15.31
C PRO A 694 3.68 27.71 15.89
N PHE A 695 3.44 27.69 17.19
CA PHE A 695 2.84 28.82 17.93
C PHE A 695 3.17 28.72 19.41
N GLY A 696 2.83 29.77 20.19
CA GLY A 696 2.89 29.75 21.64
C GLY A 696 4.30 29.52 22.18
N ASN A 697 4.59 28.29 22.59
CA ASN A 697 5.87 27.91 23.18
C ASN A 697 6.96 27.55 22.12
N SER A 698 6.67 27.62 20.82
CA SER A 698 7.61 27.27 19.77
C SER A 698 7.58 28.26 18.62
N ASP A 699 8.76 28.61 18.08
CA ASP A 699 8.94 29.42 16.88
C ASP A 699 9.22 28.56 15.64
N ASN A 700 9.52 27.28 15.82
CA ASN A 700 9.82 26.33 14.77
C ASN A 700 9.23 24.94 15.05
N ILE A 701 9.28 24.07 14.05
CA ILE A 701 8.84 22.67 14.17
C ILE A 701 10.06 21.79 14.43
N PRO A 702 10.00 20.84 15.38
CA PRO A 702 11.06 19.86 15.58
C PRO A 702 11.43 19.11 14.29
N PHE A 703 12.71 18.82 14.09
CA PHE A 703 13.19 18.09 12.93
C PHE A 703 12.42 16.78 12.72
N SER A 704 12.13 16.03 13.78
CA SER A 704 11.38 14.78 13.78
C SER A 704 9.94 14.90 13.25
N ARG A 705 9.41 16.12 13.16
CA ARG A 705 8.05 16.44 12.69
C ARG A 705 8.02 17.24 11.40
N SER A 706 9.16 17.68 10.91
CA SER A 706 9.32 18.44 9.67
C SER A 706 9.13 17.55 8.43
N TYR A 707 8.98 18.19 7.29
CA TYR A 707 8.89 17.51 5.99
C TYR A 707 10.21 17.64 5.24
N TYR A 708 10.54 16.62 4.48
CA TYR A 708 11.62 16.65 3.49
C TYR A 708 11.07 16.27 2.11
N SER A 709 11.84 16.53 1.06
CA SER A 709 11.49 16.16 -0.31
C SER A 709 12.65 15.49 -1.03
N GLY A 710 12.29 14.70 -2.07
CA GLY A 710 13.18 13.84 -2.83
C GLY A 710 13.14 12.37 -2.38
N GLY A 711 13.62 11.49 -3.24
CA GLY A 711 13.71 10.06 -2.99
C GLY A 711 12.69 9.21 -3.74
N SER A 712 12.82 7.90 -3.60
CA SER A 712 12.13 6.89 -4.40
C SER A 712 10.60 6.89 -4.28
N ASN A 713 10.02 7.43 -3.19
CA ASN A 713 8.58 7.50 -2.95
C ASN A 713 8.06 8.94 -2.93
N ASP A 714 8.86 9.87 -3.40
CA ASP A 714 8.55 11.30 -3.49
C ASP A 714 8.97 11.83 -4.86
N ASN A 715 9.70 12.95 -4.95
CA ASN A 715 10.25 13.43 -6.22
C ASN A 715 11.51 12.64 -6.59
N ARG A 716 11.38 11.69 -7.51
CA ARG A 716 12.43 10.75 -7.93
C ARG A 716 13.59 11.39 -8.71
N GLY A 717 13.48 12.66 -9.10
CA GLY A 717 14.56 13.44 -9.71
C GLY A 717 15.62 13.90 -8.71
N TRP A 718 15.37 13.79 -7.40
CA TRP A 718 16.29 14.18 -6.33
C TRP A 718 16.49 13.05 -5.32
N ASN A 719 17.68 13.00 -4.75
CA ASN A 719 17.92 12.15 -3.58
C ASN A 719 17.12 12.68 -2.38
N PRO A 720 16.83 11.83 -1.37
CA PRO A 720 16.18 12.27 -0.13
C PRO A 720 16.91 13.47 0.49
N TYR A 721 16.14 14.44 0.98
CA TYR A 721 16.65 15.69 1.61
C TYR A 721 17.44 16.63 0.68
N ARG A 722 17.47 16.39 -0.63
CA ARG A 722 18.24 17.21 -1.58
C ARG A 722 17.38 18.14 -2.44
N LEU A 723 16.09 18.25 -2.14
CA LEU A 723 15.18 19.16 -2.80
C LEU A 723 14.63 20.19 -1.81
N GLY A 724 14.73 21.47 -2.16
CA GLY A 724 14.20 22.58 -1.37
C GLY A 724 15.03 22.89 -0.09
N PRO A 725 14.50 23.68 0.83
CA PRO A 725 13.23 24.41 0.75
C PRO A 725 13.18 25.44 -0.40
N GLY A 726 12.02 25.56 -1.03
CA GLY A 726 11.80 26.53 -2.11
C GLY A 726 12.86 26.48 -3.20
N SER A 727 13.55 27.61 -3.44
CA SER A 727 14.62 27.73 -4.44
C SER A 727 16.05 27.72 -3.87
N THR A 728 16.25 27.27 -2.65
CA THR A 728 17.58 27.22 -2.00
C THR A 728 18.57 26.24 -2.63
N GLY A 729 18.08 25.24 -3.35
CA GLY A 729 18.91 24.26 -4.05
C GLY A 729 19.37 23.06 -3.24
N GLY A 730 18.83 22.88 -2.04
CA GLY A 730 19.21 21.75 -1.20
C GLY A 730 20.67 21.81 -0.76
N ILE A 731 21.14 23.00 -0.38
CA ILE A 731 22.52 23.31 -0.02
C ILE A 731 22.97 22.51 1.21
N ASN A 732 22.05 22.26 2.12
CA ASN A 732 22.30 21.54 3.37
C ASN A 732 22.30 20.01 3.15
N ASP A 733 22.89 19.26 4.07
CA ASP A 733 22.95 17.80 4.01
C ASP A 733 21.56 17.16 4.21
N PHE A 734 20.75 17.75 5.11
CA PHE A 734 19.37 17.33 5.37
C PHE A 734 18.47 18.55 5.29
N ASN A 735 17.78 18.72 4.16
CA ASN A 735 16.87 19.85 3.96
C ASN A 735 15.46 19.45 4.39
N GLU A 736 14.87 20.22 5.28
CA GLU A 736 13.52 20.06 5.76
C GLU A 736 12.80 21.40 5.86
N ALA A 737 11.47 21.34 5.95
CA ALA A 737 10.61 22.49 6.14
C ALA A 737 9.29 22.08 6.81
N ASN A 738 8.47 23.05 7.15
CA ASN A 738 7.20 22.82 7.86
C ASN A 738 5.97 22.74 6.93
N MET A 739 6.13 22.96 5.63
CA MET A 739 5.10 22.77 4.62
C MET A 739 5.61 21.94 3.46
N LYS A 740 4.78 21.05 2.92
CA LYS A 740 5.08 20.20 1.77
C LYS A 740 3.88 20.10 0.83
N LEU A 741 4.14 20.23 -0.47
CA LEU A 741 3.19 19.97 -1.53
C LEU A 741 3.83 19.07 -2.57
N THR A 742 3.20 17.94 -2.88
CA THR A 742 3.66 17.04 -3.95
C THR A 742 2.48 16.47 -4.74
N VAL A 743 2.68 16.34 -6.04
CA VAL A 743 1.79 15.63 -6.96
C VAL A 743 2.64 14.72 -7.83
N SER A 744 2.36 13.42 -7.77
CA SER A 744 3.05 12.41 -8.56
C SER A 744 2.07 11.72 -9.50
N ALA A 745 2.45 11.55 -10.76
CA ALA A 745 1.68 10.80 -11.75
C ALA A 745 2.54 9.69 -12.35
N GLU A 746 1.99 8.50 -12.46
CA GLU A 746 2.70 7.35 -13.01
C GLU A 746 1.80 6.57 -13.98
N PHE A 747 2.24 6.42 -15.22
CA PHE A 747 1.63 5.55 -16.22
C PHE A 747 2.37 4.22 -16.24
N ARG A 748 1.69 3.15 -15.86
CA ARG A 748 2.20 1.78 -15.79
C ARG A 748 1.66 0.96 -16.95
N PHE A 749 2.51 0.13 -17.56
CA PHE A 749 2.12 -0.72 -18.67
C PHE A 749 2.90 -2.03 -18.64
N LYS A 750 2.28 -3.09 -19.10
CA LYS A 750 2.94 -4.38 -19.22
C LYS A 750 3.95 -4.36 -20.35
N ILE A 751 5.14 -4.92 -20.11
CA ILE A 751 6.14 -5.20 -21.10
C ILE A 751 6.06 -6.68 -21.50
N LEU A 752 6.29 -7.59 -20.53
CA LEU A 752 6.24 -9.03 -20.77
C LEU A 752 6.10 -9.80 -19.46
N GLY A 753 5.18 -10.77 -19.37
CA GLY A 753 5.01 -11.60 -18.19
C GLY A 753 4.90 -10.75 -16.93
N SER A 754 5.81 -10.92 -15.98
CA SER A 754 5.89 -10.13 -14.75
C SER A 754 6.63 -8.79 -14.89
N LEU A 755 7.21 -8.49 -16.06
CA LEU A 755 7.94 -7.24 -16.29
C LEU A 755 6.98 -6.15 -16.79
N LYS A 756 6.91 -5.04 -16.05
CA LYS A 756 6.11 -3.86 -16.36
C LYS A 756 7.04 -2.64 -16.52
N GLY A 757 6.65 -1.73 -17.38
CA GLY A 757 7.27 -0.41 -17.53
C GLY A 757 6.48 0.65 -16.81
N ALA A 758 7.13 1.76 -16.49
CA ALA A 758 6.45 2.96 -16.02
C ALA A 758 7.10 4.22 -16.59
N LEU A 759 6.27 5.22 -16.85
CA LEU A 759 6.66 6.60 -17.09
C LEU A 759 6.10 7.44 -15.96
N PHE A 760 6.87 8.37 -15.42
CA PHE A 760 6.41 9.15 -14.29
C PHE A 760 6.80 10.62 -14.39
N ALA A 761 6.02 11.44 -13.67
CA ALA A 761 6.28 12.84 -13.42
C ALA A 761 5.94 13.15 -11.97
N ASP A 762 6.90 13.68 -11.23
CA ASP A 762 6.79 14.05 -9.83
C ASP A 762 7.01 15.55 -9.69
N ALA A 763 5.97 16.28 -9.32
CA ALA A 763 6.02 17.71 -9.06
C ALA A 763 5.91 17.96 -7.56
N GLY A 764 6.77 18.78 -6.97
CA GLY A 764 6.65 19.09 -5.55
C GLY A 764 7.84 19.85 -5.00
N ASN A 765 7.67 20.35 -3.79
CA ASN A 765 8.72 20.99 -3.00
C ASN A 765 8.29 21.06 -1.53
N ILE A 766 9.19 21.58 -0.70
CA ILE A 766 8.95 21.96 0.70
C ILE A 766 9.23 23.45 0.87
N TRP A 767 8.61 24.06 1.85
CA TRP A 767 8.80 25.47 2.22
C TRP A 767 8.61 25.64 3.72
N ASN A 768 9.20 26.71 4.26
CA ASN A 768 8.89 27.19 5.61
C ASN A 768 7.77 28.22 5.54
N VAL A 769 6.83 28.12 6.45
CA VAL A 769 5.67 29.01 6.51
C VAL A 769 5.31 29.33 7.96
N LEU A 770 5.10 30.60 8.27
CA LEU A 770 4.71 31.05 9.61
C LEU A 770 5.63 30.52 10.74
N ASP A 771 6.92 30.43 10.47
CA ASP A 771 7.99 30.10 11.43
C ASP A 771 9.02 31.21 11.47
N ASN A 772 10.12 30.99 12.19
CA ASN A 772 11.19 31.98 12.35
C ASN A 772 12.21 32.02 11.19
N THR A 773 11.95 31.31 10.08
CA THR A 773 12.85 31.26 8.92
C THR A 773 12.74 32.58 8.13
N GLU A 774 13.84 33.29 7.99
CA GLU A 774 13.88 34.59 7.30
C GLU A 774 14.37 34.51 5.84
N ASP A 775 14.90 33.35 5.39
CA ASP A 775 15.38 33.22 4.01
C ASP A 775 14.22 33.25 2.99
N PRO A 776 14.09 34.32 2.18
CA PRO A 776 12.97 34.43 1.22
C PRO A 776 12.99 33.37 0.14
N LYS A 777 14.10 32.65 -0.08
CA LYS A 777 14.17 31.50 -0.98
C LYS A 777 13.58 30.22 -0.38
N ALA A 778 13.57 30.13 0.94
CA ALA A 778 13.09 28.98 1.70
C ALA A 778 11.64 29.12 2.14
N THR A 779 11.10 30.35 2.20
CA THR A 779 9.78 30.68 2.75
C THR A 779 8.70 30.64 1.68
N PHE A 780 7.46 30.34 2.11
CA PHE A 780 6.26 30.43 1.27
C PHE A 780 5.42 31.66 1.70
N ASN A 781 5.49 32.71 0.91
CA ASN A 781 4.80 33.98 1.18
C ASN A 781 3.52 34.17 0.34
N GLY A 782 3.24 33.25 -0.59
CA GLY A 782 2.04 33.32 -1.41
C GLY A 782 2.09 32.43 -2.65
N LEU A 783 1.03 32.52 -3.47
CA LEU A 783 0.88 31.64 -4.65
C LEU A 783 2.00 31.79 -5.67
N LYS A 784 2.74 32.92 -5.68
CA LYS A 784 3.91 33.11 -6.57
C LYS A 784 5.03 32.10 -6.27
N ASP A 785 5.17 31.65 -5.04
CA ASP A 785 6.22 30.72 -4.64
C ASP A 785 5.97 29.31 -5.18
N LEU A 786 4.78 29.03 -5.73
CA LEU A 786 4.50 27.83 -6.50
C LEU A 786 5.35 27.73 -7.77
N GLU A 787 5.93 28.84 -8.28
CA GLU A 787 6.91 28.81 -9.37
C GLU A 787 8.19 28.02 -8.98
N ASN A 788 8.40 27.79 -7.68
CA ASN A 788 9.51 27.00 -7.15
C ASN A 788 9.16 25.51 -6.97
N ILE A 789 8.03 25.03 -7.52
CA ILE A 789 7.73 23.59 -7.56
C ILE A 789 8.72 22.91 -8.50
N ALA A 790 9.50 21.98 -8.00
CA ALA A 790 10.41 21.16 -8.79
C ALA A 790 9.64 20.09 -9.57
N LEU A 791 10.07 19.82 -10.82
CA LEU A 791 9.53 18.74 -11.64
C LEU A 791 10.60 17.70 -11.94
N GLY A 792 10.40 16.50 -11.46
CA GLY A 792 11.18 15.32 -11.84
C GLY A 792 10.38 14.46 -12.81
N THR A 793 10.97 14.04 -13.91
CA THR A 793 10.37 13.06 -14.82
C THR A 793 11.29 11.87 -15.00
N GLY A 794 10.76 10.76 -15.46
CA GLY A 794 11.60 9.61 -15.68
C GLY A 794 10.84 8.38 -16.15
N PHE A 795 11.58 7.31 -16.21
CA PHE A 795 11.05 6.00 -16.55
C PHE A 795 11.60 4.93 -15.60
N GLY A 796 10.90 3.83 -15.52
CA GLY A 796 11.34 2.75 -14.66
C GLY A 796 10.83 1.38 -15.06
N LEU A 797 11.44 0.36 -14.49
CA LEU A 797 11.10 -1.03 -14.64
C LEU A 797 10.51 -1.57 -13.34
N ARG A 798 9.52 -2.45 -13.47
CA ARG A 798 8.87 -3.14 -12.36
C ARG A 798 8.88 -4.62 -12.66
N TYR A 799 9.37 -5.40 -11.72
CA TYR A 799 9.31 -6.85 -11.79
C TYR A 799 8.35 -7.37 -10.73
N ASP A 800 7.19 -7.84 -11.16
CA ASP A 800 6.10 -8.28 -10.30
C ASP A 800 6.30 -9.75 -9.92
N LEU A 801 6.54 -10.01 -8.63
CA LEU A 801 6.72 -11.33 -8.05
C LEU A 801 5.42 -11.88 -7.42
N ASN A 802 4.26 -11.26 -7.70
CA ASN A 802 2.93 -11.51 -7.15
C ASN A 802 2.74 -11.07 -5.69
N PHE A 803 3.72 -11.27 -4.81
CA PHE A 803 3.67 -10.89 -3.40
C PHE A 803 4.42 -9.57 -3.11
N PHE A 804 5.34 -9.15 -3.96
CA PHE A 804 5.92 -7.82 -4.00
C PHE A 804 6.45 -7.47 -5.39
N VAL A 805 6.66 -6.18 -5.63
CA VAL A 805 7.17 -5.64 -6.89
C VAL A 805 8.55 -5.05 -6.66
N LEU A 806 9.55 -5.51 -7.41
CA LEU A 806 10.86 -4.85 -7.46
C LEU A 806 10.79 -3.70 -8.45
N ARG A 807 11.30 -2.55 -8.04
CA ARG A 807 11.22 -1.30 -8.81
C ARG A 807 12.59 -0.68 -8.98
N PHE A 808 12.88 -0.29 -10.22
CA PHE A 808 14.05 0.49 -10.62
C PHE A 808 13.58 1.71 -11.38
N ASP A 809 13.81 2.90 -10.86
CA ASP A 809 13.42 4.17 -11.47
C ASP A 809 14.63 5.02 -11.78
N LEU A 810 14.70 5.58 -12.98
CA LEU A 810 15.68 6.59 -13.36
C LEU A 810 14.96 7.92 -13.48
N GLY A 811 15.25 8.84 -12.56
CA GLY A 811 14.65 10.16 -12.47
C GLY A 811 15.58 11.25 -12.98
N PHE A 812 15.02 12.22 -13.67
CA PHE A 812 15.71 13.39 -14.23
C PHE A 812 15.12 14.67 -13.65
N LYS A 813 15.97 15.67 -13.40
CA LYS A 813 15.56 17.01 -12.98
C LYS A 813 15.09 17.79 -14.18
N THR A 814 13.79 17.75 -14.45
CA THR A 814 13.19 18.41 -15.63
C THR A 814 13.02 19.90 -15.41
N TYR A 815 12.57 20.29 -14.22
CA TYR A 815 12.55 21.68 -13.78
C TYR A 815 13.18 21.79 -12.40
N ASN A 816 14.26 22.55 -12.31
CA ASN A 816 15.01 22.77 -11.07
C ASN A 816 14.86 24.23 -10.61
N PRO A 817 14.10 24.50 -9.53
CA PRO A 817 13.85 25.86 -9.06
C PRO A 817 15.11 26.55 -8.49
N ALA A 818 16.14 25.78 -8.13
CA ALA A 818 17.41 26.29 -7.61
C ALA A 818 18.27 26.99 -8.67
N GLN A 819 18.00 26.73 -9.94
CA GLN A 819 18.69 27.36 -11.04
C GLN A 819 18.18 28.79 -11.29
N ASN A 820 18.98 29.62 -11.95
CA ASN A 820 18.55 30.92 -12.43
C ASN A 820 17.31 30.76 -13.34
N LYS A 821 16.42 31.75 -13.38
CA LYS A 821 15.11 31.67 -14.06
C LYS A 821 15.21 31.21 -15.52
N ASP A 822 16.26 31.66 -16.26
CA ASP A 822 16.54 31.26 -17.63
C ASP A 822 17.04 29.83 -17.81
N ARG A 823 17.45 29.14 -16.72
CA ARG A 823 18.08 27.84 -16.75
C ARG A 823 17.30 26.76 -15.95
N ARG A 824 16.11 27.08 -15.46
CA ARG A 824 15.31 26.17 -14.64
C ARG A 824 14.83 24.95 -15.43
N TRP A 825 14.51 25.12 -16.71
CA TRP A 825 14.00 24.05 -17.57
C TRP A 825 15.11 23.27 -18.26
N LEU A 826 15.07 21.94 -18.14
CA LEU A 826 15.88 20.95 -18.87
C LEU A 826 17.41 21.08 -18.71
N LYS A 827 17.93 22.08 -18.00
CA LYS A 827 19.37 22.28 -17.81
C LYS A 827 20.01 21.07 -17.11
N ASP A 828 19.36 20.58 -16.08
CA ASP A 828 19.83 19.47 -15.26
C ASP A 828 19.24 18.12 -15.72
N CYS A 829 18.47 18.10 -16.82
CA CYS A 829 17.85 16.90 -17.38
C CYS A 829 18.85 16.12 -18.25
N ASN A 830 19.83 15.50 -17.60
CA ASN A 830 20.86 14.70 -18.27
C ASN A 830 21.22 13.47 -17.44
N PHE A 831 21.87 12.48 -18.08
CA PHE A 831 22.23 11.23 -17.40
C PHE A 831 23.26 11.41 -16.27
N GLY A 832 24.12 12.42 -16.35
CA GLY A 832 25.13 12.69 -15.31
C GLY A 832 24.53 13.19 -13.99
N GLN A 833 23.34 13.80 -14.05
CA GLN A 833 22.60 14.31 -12.89
C GLN A 833 21.33 13.51 -12.61
N SER A 834 21.13 12.39 -13.32
CA SER A 834 19.99 11.51 -13.07
C SER A 834 20.14 10.78 -11.75
N VAL A 835 19.01 10.46 -11.13
CA VAL A 835 18.95 9.72 -9.87
C VAL A 835 18.39 8.33 -10.13
N LEU A 836 19.18 7.30 -9.81
CA LEU A 836 18.74 5.93 -9.82
C LEU A 836 18.10 5.61 -8.47
N ASN A 837 16.81 5.26 -8.51
CA ASN A 837 16.04 4.86 -7.34
C ASN A 837 15.73 3.36 -7.39
N PHE A 838 15.99 2.68 -6.31
CA PHE A 838 15.55 1.32 -6.06
C PHE A 838 14.40 1.32 -5.05
N GLY A 839 13.41 0.47 -5.25
CA GLY A 839 12.29 0.35 -4.32
C GLY A 839 11.62 -1.01 -4.38
N ILE A 840 10.92 -1.31 -3.30
CA ILE A 840 10.03 -2.47 -3.21
C ILE A 840 8.60 -1.94 -3.19
N ASN A 841 7.72 -2.59 -3.95
CA ASN A 841 6.35 -2.16 -4.24
C ASN A 841 6.25 -0.85 -5.03
N TYR A 842 5.03 -0.42 -5.32
CA TYR A 842 4.78 0.83 -6.01
C TYR A 842 5.05 2.03 -5.08
N PRO A 843 5.39 3.21 -5.60
CA PRO A 843 5.76 4.37 -4.77
C PRO A 843 4.57 4.92 -3.97
N PHE A 844 3.35 4.62 -4.38
CA PHE A 844 2.11 5.03 -3.72
C PHE A 844 0.96 4.10 -4.11
#